data_68bd9542c73857e47a73e84b6652a337
#
_entry.id   68bd9542c73857e47a73e84b6652a337
#
_cell.length_a   1.000
_cell.length_b   1.000
_cell.length_c   1.000
_cell.angle_alpha   90.00
_cell.angle_beta   90.00
_cell.angle_gamma   90.00
#
_symmetry.space_group_name_H-M   'P 1'
#
loop_
_entity.id
_entity.type
_entity.pdbx_description
1 polymer ?
#
loop_
_entity_poly.entity_id
_entity_poly.type
_entity_poly.pdbx_seq_one_letter_code
_entity_poly.pdbx_strand_id
1 'polypeptide(L)'
;MIALVVVLLVLLFSLRGLAGFYTDFLWFESVGQRDTWGRLLVARIVPALVFTVAFFVIMLVNLVIADRLAPRLRVGPLTPEDEMVTRYRQATDRYTGRIRAGVALFFALIAGIGVSAQWQDWVLFNHRVDFAASDPQFGRNVGFYVFQLPFIRFIIDWLFAGLVIVLLVTAVAYYLNGGIRFQTPGERVTPQVKAHLSVILAVMALVKTAEYFFARFELNFSNRGSVDGAGYAQVNAELPALNLLVFISVVAAGLFIWNIWRRGWVLPIIAVGLWGFVSIVVGTIYPAFIQQFRVNPNEFAQERPYIARNIAATRDAFGLTKIEPRQYEYTEELTPSVVEANTTTIDNARLWDPAVLEAVYAQVQELQTYYTVDDVDIDRYFIDGEVVQTATSVREVSGDALPTQSWINEKIVYTHGYGLIASPMNQESQGGPTFFSRDIPVQDLGIGVTARGAQIYFGEQQGGYVIVGAKQKEFNYPRQGVRDSLTRYRGDDGVRLSSFVRRAAFALRFNDVNLLVSGQIRSERSKLIMFRSIRDRIEQLAPFLRYDTDPYAVAVDGRIVWVVDAYTVSSKYPYSQYVDGVGGISGRFNYVRNSVKVTVDAYNGDVQFYVVDRTDPMVRAWRQAFPTLFSDFAAMPDGLKDHLRYPEDLFRVQADVYATYHVVEPRRFFQGSERWLVSPDPNEAITGVTAVETPAAAPDSRATSSRPASIRATTKRQDPYNLYIRLPGDDRESFLMLQAFVPVSQNNEQLRLVSFLSAKADRRNYGQLESFVMPQGQQVTGPVQAALEINQDQRIASQFTLLDQQGSRLIRGTVQLLPVGNSIVYVQPIYVENEGTASFPVYQFVAVFAQGRDPVVAPTVRDAIGLLFPAAAGSATPSVPVPTTPGDPATPVVPGSVDALLRQASERFARADDALRAGDLGRFQALVREAQDLVARAQQQLTTGSTAAPSTTTSTTRPAS
;
A
#
# COMPACT_ATOMS: atom_id res chain seq x y z
N MET A 1 -32.54 8.40 38.93
CA MET A 1 -31.07 8.22 38.92
C MET A 1 -30.57 7.68 37.59
N ILE A 2 -31.04 6.53 37.06
CA ILE A 2 -30.61 5.96 35.76
C ILE A 2 -30.81 6.92 34.59
N ALA A 3 -31.97 7.60 34.47
CA ALA A 3 -32.23 8.57 33.42
C ALA A 3 -31.24 9.77 33.44
N LEU A 4 -30.89 10.25 34.62
CA LEU A 4 -29.91 11.32 34.80
C LEU A 4 -28.51 10.89 34.36
N VAL A 5 -28.10 9.66 34.70
CA VAL A 5 -26.80 9.09 34.26
C VAL A 5 -26.77 8.93 32.76
N VAL A 6 -27.85 8.43 32.16
CA VAL A 6 -27.94 8.27 30.69
C VAL A 6 -27.88 9.66 30.01
N VAL A 7 -28.61 10.65 30.51
CA VAL A 7 -28.53 12.02 29.94
C VAL A 7 -27.14 12.61 30.12
N LEU A 8 -26.48 12.39 31.25
CA LEU A 8 -25.12 12.87 31.48
C LEU A 8 -24.13 12.22 30.52
N LEU A 9 -24.24 10.89 30.31
CA LEU A 9 -23.37 10.16 29.34
C LEU A 9 -23.63 10.64 27.91
N VAL A 10 -24.89 10.80 27.50
CA VAL A 10 -25.23 11.33 26.16
C VAL A 10 -24.68 12.74 25.97
N LEU A 11 -24.80 13.61 26.98
CA LEU A 11 -24.21 14.95 26.97
C LEU A 11 -22.67 14.89 26.85
N LEU A 12 -22.01 14.02 27.60
CA LEU A 12 -20.56 13.90 27.62
C LEU A 12 -20.02 13.40 26.28
N PHE A 13 -20.66 12.38 25.68
CA PHE A 13 -20.33 11.88 24.33
C PHE A 13 -20.64 12.93 23.25
N SER A 14 -21.76 13.67 23.38
CA SER A 14 -22.10 14.73 22.45
C SER A 14 -21.11 15.89 22.50
N LEU A 15 -20.66 16.29 23.69
CA LEU A 15 -19.66 17.34 23.87
C LEU A 15 -18.31 16.97 23.25
N ARG A 16 -17.87 15.70 23.39
CA ARG A 16 -16.66 15.22 22.74
C ARG A 16 -16.78 15.21 21.21
N GLY A 17 -17.93 14.79 20.68
CA GLY A 17 -18.21 14.84 19.24
C GLY A 17 -18.20 16.29 18.70
N LEU A 18 -18.83 17.22 19.42
CA LEU A 18 -18.83 18.64 19.08
C LEU A 18 -17.42 19.25 19.16
N ALA A 19 -16.63 18.86 20.17
CA ALA A 19 -15.25 19.29 20.30
C ALA A 19 -14.40 18.79 19.12
N GLY A 20 -14.55 17.50 18.72
CA GLY A 20 -13.91 16.94 17.52
C GLY A 20 -14.28 17.72 16.27
N PHE A 21 -15.56 17.91 16.03
CA PHE A 21 -16.06 18.67 14.88
C PHE A 21 -15.50 20.10 14.83
N TYR A 22 -15.49 20.82 15.96
CA TYR A 22 -14.97 22.18 16.03
C TYR A 22 -13.47 22.24 15.83
N THR A 23 -12.71 21.32 16.40
CA THR A 23 -11.25 21.26 16.25
C THR A 23 -10.82 20.83 14.85
N ASP A 24 -11.59 19.93 14.18
CA ASP A 24 -11.39 19.62 12.77
C ASP A 24 -11.60 20.84 11.88
N PHE A 25 -12.67 21.59 12.10
CA PHE A 25 -12.90 22.86 11.38
C PHE A 25 -11.71 23.82 11.53
N LEU A 26 -11.22 24.02 12.76
CA LEU A 26 -10.08 24.90 13.03
C LEU A 26 -8.80 24.41 12.35
N TRP A 27 -8.60 23.11 12.28
CA TRP A 27 -7.46 22.53 11.59
C TRP A 27 -7.53 22.71 10.07
N PHE A 28 -8.66 22.41 9.44
CA PHE A 28 -8.86 22.64 8.01
C PHE A 28 -8.70 24.13 7.65
N GLU A 29 -9.13 25.03 8.54
CA GLU A 29 -8.89 26.48 8.37
C GLU A 29 -7.40 26.82 8.45
N SER A 30 -6.64 26.20 9.39
CA SER A 30 -5.21 26.47 9.57
C SER A 30 -4.35 25.98 8.40
N VAL A 31 -4.74 24.89 7.71
CA VAL A 31 -4.07 24.37 6.53
C VAL A 31 -4.62 24.92 5.20
N GLY A 32 -5.49 25.94 5.26
CA GLY A 32 -6.05 26.60 4.06
C GLY A 32 -7.11 25.78 3.30
N GLN A 33 -7.61 24.67 3.87
CA GLN A 33 -8.54 23.73 3.22
C GLN A 33 -9.98 23.81 3.74
N ARG A 34 -10.42 25.01 4.14
CA ARG A 34 -11.79 25.25 4.65
C ARG A 34 -12.88 24.85 3.64
N ASP A 35 -12.66 25.11 2.34
CA ASP A 35 -13.61 24.75 1.28
C ASP A 35 -13.74 23.22 1.19
N THR A 36 -12.63 22.50 1.22
CA THR A 36 -12.60 21.02 1.23
C THR A 36 -13.40 20.45 2.39
N TRP A 37 -13.21 20.98 3.61
CA TRP A 37 -13.98 20.57 4.78
C TRP A 37 -15.47 20.79 4.60
N GLY A 38 -15.86 21.96 4.10
CA GLY A 38 -17.27 22.30 3.85
C GLY A 38 -17.93 21.36 2.84
N ARG A 39 -17.20 21.03 1.75
CA ARG A 39 -17.68 20.08 0.72
C ARG A 39 -17.79 18.66 1.26
N LEU A 40 -16.81 18.17 2.02
CA LEU A 40 -16.88 16.86 2.69
C LEU A 40 -18.08 16.79 3.65
N LEU A 41 -18.34 17.87 4.41
CA LEU A 41 -19.47 17.94 5.32
C LEU A 41 -20.80 17.90 4.57
N VAL A 42 -20.94 18.72 3.52
CA VAL A 42 -22.14 18.76 2.66
C VAL A 42 -22.36 17.39 2.00
N ALA A 43 -21.31 16.77 1.49
CA ALA A 43 -21.37 15.45 0.87
C ALA A 43 -21.90 14.36 1.81
N ARG A 44 -21.63 14.43 3.10
CA ARG A 44 -22.09 13.48 4.13
C ARG A 44 -23.49 13.81 4.67
N ILE A 45 -23.77 15.09 4.91
CA ILE A 45 -25.01 15.50 5.58
C ILE A 45 -26.20 15.58 4.60
N VAL A 46 -26.00 16.11 3.40
CA VAL A 46 -27.12 16.34 2.46
C VAL A 46 -27.83 15.05 2.08
N PRO A 47 -27.14 13.96 1.65
CA PRO A 47 -27.82 12.70 1.37
C PRO A 47 -28.57 12.16 2.59
N ALA A 48 -27.93 12.13 3.76
CA ALA A 48 -28.54 11.65 4.99
C ALA A 48 -29.83 12.41 5.31
N LEU A 49 -29.83 13.75 5.19
CA LEU A 49 -31.00 14.58 5.43
C LEU A 49 -32.12 14.33 4.42
N VAL A 50 -31.79 14.28 3.12
CA VAL A 50 -32.77 14.04 2.04
C VAL A 50 -33.46 12.69 2.26
N PHE A 51 -32.71 11.62 2.52
CA PHE A 51 -33.26 10.29 2.74
C PHE A 51 -34.03 10.18 4.06
N THR A 52 -33.60 10.85 5.13
CA THR A 52 -34.34 10.95 6.40
C THR A 52 -35.70 11.60 6.19
N VAL A 53 -35.71 12.76 5.51
CA VAL A 53 -36.97 13.48 5.23
C VAL A 53 -37.90 12.68 4.32
N ALA A 54 -37.32 12.05 3.28
CA ALA A 54 -38.11 11.20 2.36
C ALA A 54 -38.77 10.04 3.12
N PHE A 55 -38.00 9.33 3.94
CA PHE A 55 -38.54 8.22 4.74
C PHE A 55 -39.58 8.67 5.77
N PHE A 56 -39.31 9.79 6.45
CA PHE A 56 -40.27 10.40 7.39
C PHE A 56 -41.61 10.67 6.72
N VAL A 57 -41.62 11.30 5.55
CA VAL A 57 -42.85 11.61 4.79
C VAL A 57 -43.55 10.32 4.37
N ILE A 58 -42.84 9.34 3.80
CA ILE A 58 -43.41 8.05 3.37
C ILE A 58 -44.07 7.35 4.58
N MET A 59 -43.39 7.23 5.70
CA MET A 59 -43.88 6.56 6.91
C MET A 59 -45.08 7.30 7.50
N LEU A 60 -44.96 8.63 7.66
CA LEU A 60 -46.02 9.44 8.24
C LEU A 60 -47.31 9.38 7.42
N VAL A 61 -47.18 9.47 6.08
CA VAL A 61 -48.35 9.39 5.17
C VAL A 61 -49.03 8.03 5.33
N ASN A 62 -48.26 6.92 5.35
CA ASN A 62 -48.82 5.57 5.52
C ASN A 62 -49.51 5.41 6.88
N LEU A 63 -48.92 5.90 7.98
CA LEU A 63 -49.52 5.85 9.31
C LEU A 63 -50.80 6.68 9.39
N VAL A 64 -50.86 7.88 8.73
CA VAL A 64 -52.05 8.72 8.67
C VAL A 64 -53.15 8.03 7.85
N ILE A 65 -52.80 7.41 6.73
CA ILE A 65 -53.76 6.62 5.91
C ILE A 65 -54.29 5.42 6.71
N ALA A 66 -53.39 4.69 7.39
CA ALA A 66 -53.76 3.53 8.21
C ALA A 66 -54.80 3.88 9.27
N ASP A 67 -54.70 5.04 9.87
CA ASP A 67 -55.60 5.50 10.88
C ASP A 67 -56.94 5.97 10.30
N ARG A 68 -56.90 6.68 9.17
CA ARG A 68 -58.12 7.13 8.49
C ARG A 68 -58.99 5.98 7.95
N LEU A 69 -58.34 4.90 7.56
CA LEU A 69 -58.97 3.68 7.05
C LEU A 69 -59.30 2.65 8.14
N ALA A 70 -58.88 2.89 9.37
CA ALA A 70 -59.19 2.01 10.50
C ALA A 70 -60.71 1.96 10.74
N PRO A 71 -61.30 0.78 10.99
CA PRO A 71 -62.73 0.65 11.21
C PRO A 71 -63.16 1.39 12.47
N ARG A 72 -64.35 2.04 12.41
CA ARG A 72 -64.98 2.57 13.61
C ARG A 72 -65.44 1.40 14.49
N LEU A 73 -65.37 1.55 15.82
CA LEU A 73 -65.77 0.49 16.78
C LEU A 73 -67.18 0.01 16.47
N ARG A 74 -67.37 -1.33 16.36
CA ARG A 74 -68.66 -1.96 16.25
C ARG A 74 -69.23 -2.19 17.64
N VAL A 75 -70.52 -1.96 17.81
CA VAL A 75 -71.25 -2.31 19.00
C VAL A 75 -71.63 -3.80 18.89
N GLY A 76 -70.95 -4.64 19.74
CA GLY A 76 -71.13 -6.09 19.75
C GLY A 76 -70.38 -6.71 20.96
N PRO A 77 -70.53 -8.05 21.24
CA PRO A 77 -69.81 -8.69 22.35
C PRO A 77 -68.32 -8.54 22.14
N LEU A 78 -67.62 -7.99 23.15
CA LEU A 78 -66.16 -7.69 23.11
C LEU A 78 -65.36 -8.96 23.23
N THR A 79 -64.47 -9.18 22.28
CA THR A 79 -63.39 -10.20 22.41
C THR A 79 -62.21 -9.64 23.20
N PRO A 80 -61.31 -10.46 23.78
CA PRO A 80 -60.10 -9.95 24.43
C PRO A 80 -59.28 -8.99 23.56
N GLU A 81 -59.23 -9.22 22.24
CA GLU A 81 -58.57 -8.32 21.28
C GLU A 81 -59.29 -6.95 21.15
N ASP A 82 -60.63 -6.95 21.21
CA ASP A 82 -61.43 -5.70 21.14
C ASP A 82 -61.23 -4.87 22.44
N GLU A 83 -61.07 -5.51 23.57
CA GLU A 83 -60.76 -4.82 24.83
C GLU A 83 -59.36 -4.19 24.78
N MET A 84 -58.37 -4.89 24.27
CA MET A 84 -57.00 -4.38 24.11
C MET A 84 -56.97 -3.17 23.18
N VAL A 85 -57.62 -3.25 22.02
CA VAL A 85 -57.73 -2.17 21.04
C VAL A 85 -58.43 -0.95 21.62
N THR A 86 -59.47 -1.19 22.44
CA THR A 86 -60.25 -0.11 23.11
C THR A 86 -59.39 0.57 24.18
N ARG A 87 -58.69 -0.17 25.03
CA ARG A 87 -57.75 0.38 26.03
C ARG A 87 -56.61 1.18 25.35
N TYR A 88 -56.03 0.62 24.28
CA TYR A 88 -54.99 1.32 23.51
C TYR A 88 -55.51 2.66 22.95
N ARG A 89 -56.66 2.70 22.27
CA ARG A 89 -57.28 3.92 21.76
C ARG A 89 -57.56 4.93 22.83
N GLN A 90 -58.20 4.52 23.97
CA GLN A 90 -58.47 5.43 25.09
C GLN A 90 -57.18 6.06 25.66
N ALA A 91 -56.08 5.28 25.71
CA ALA A 91 -54.81 5.78 26.23
C ALA A 91 -54.10 6.71 25.23
N THR A 92 -54.26 6.49 23.93
CA THR A 92 -53.46 7.18 22.91
C THR A 92 -54.21 8.28 22.13
N ASP A 93 -55.52 8.32 22.16
CA ASP A 93 -56.35 9.17 21.32
C ASP A 93 -55.92 10.66 21.34
N ARG A 94 -55.63 11.19 22.49
CA ARG A 94 -55.16 12.57 22.70
C ARG A 94 -53.78 12.85 22.08
N TYR A 95 -52.93 11.81 21.94
CA TYR A 95 -51.51 11.92 21.51
C TYR A 95 -51.25 11.23 20.17
N THR A 96 -52.26 10.71 19.50
CA THR A 96 -52.10 9.88 18.28
C THR A 96 -51.24 10.53 17.20
N GLY A 97 -51.42 11.85 16.96
CA GLY A 97 -50.59 12.59 15.98
C GLY A 97 -49.13 12.68 16.39
N ARG A 98 -48.84 12.87 17.70
CA ARG A 98 -47.48 12.94 18.23
C ARG A 98 -46.79 11.56 18.21
N ILE A 99 -47.53 10.50 18.52
CA ILE A 99 -47.05 9.11 18.50
C ILE A 99 -46.67 8.74 17.09
N ARG A 100 -47.51 9.01 16.05
CA ARG A 100 -47.21 8.76 14.64
C ARG A 100 -45.98 9.52 14.18
N ALA A 101 -45.93 10.84 14.49
CA ALA A 101 -44.76 11.64 14.14
C ALA A 101 -43.50 11.14 14.83
N GLY A 102 -43.57 10.69 16.09
CA GLY A 102 -42.49 10.10 16.84
C GLY A 102 -42.00 8.79 16.25
N VAL A 103 -42.95 7.86 15.92
CA VAL A 103 -42.64 6.59 15.25
C VAL A 103 -42.02 6.84 13.86
N ALA A 104 -42.61 7.71 13.08
CA ALA A 104 -42.08 8.06 11.75
C ALA A 104 -40.69 8.69 11.85
N LEU A 105 -40.45 9.58 12.80
CA LEU A 105 -39.15 10.20 13.03
C LEU A 105 -38.09 9.18 13.49
N PHE A 106 -38.45 8.27 14.40
CA PHE A 106 -37.57 7.24 14.91
C PHE A 106 -37.04 6.36 13.77
N PHE A 107 -37.93 5.79 12.95
CA PHE A 107 -37.53 4.97 11.83
C PHE A 107 -36.82 5.78 10.71
N ALA A 108 -37.20 7.03 10.50
CA ALA A 108 -36.55 7.91 9.54
C ALA A 108 -35.11 8.23 9.93
N LEU A 109 -34.85 8.47 11.20
CA LEU A 109 -33.47 8.68 11.69
C LEU A 109 -32.62 7.41 11.47
N ILE A 110 -33.14 6.23 11.77
CA ILE A 110 -32.41 4.96 11.54
C ILE A 110 -32.16 4.78 10.04
N ALA A 111 -33.16 4.99 9.18
CA ALA A 111 -33.04 4.79 7.74
C ALA A 111 -32.13 5.83 7.06
N GLY A 112 -32.03 7.05 7.62
CA GLY A 112 -31.26 8.14 7.03
C GLY A 112 -29.81 8.24 7.52
N ILE A 113 -29.53 7.96 8.80
CA ILE A 113 -28.17 8.07 9.36
C ILE A 113 -27.17 7.19 8.60
N GLY A 114 -27.55 5.94 8.25
CA GLY A 114 -26.72 5.02 7.50
C GLY A 114 -26.35 5.50 6.09
N VAL A 115 -27.14 6.41 5.50
CA VAL A 115 -26.90 6.94 4.15
C VAL A 115 -25.64 7.80 4.08
N SER A 116 -25.23 8.40 5.20
CA SER A 116 -23.98 9.19 5.25
C SER A 116 -22.73 8.38 4.86
N ALA A 117 -22.76 7.06 4.98
CA ALA A 117 -21.67 6.18 4.53
C ALA A 117 -21.55 6.09 3.01
N GLN A 118 -22.61 6.39 2.26
CA GLN A 118 -22.65 6.34 0.79
C GLN A 118 -22.29 7.70 0.14
N TRP A 119 -21.63 8.58 0.87
CA TRP A 119 -21.30 9.93 0.40
C TRP A 119 -20.40 9.92 -0.84
N GLN A 120 -19.49 8.94 -0.98
CA GLN A 120 -18.60 8.82 -2.14
C GLN A 120 -19.41 8.52 -3.41
N ASP A 121 -20.32 7.55 -3.37
CA ASP A 121 -21.18 7.21 -4.49
C ASP A 121 -22.09 8.40 -4.88
N TRP A 122 -22.61 9.14 -3.90
CA TRP A 122 -23.36 10.37 -4.12
C TRP A 122 -22.53 11.44 -4.84
N VAL A 123 -21.28 11.68 -4.39
CA VAL A 123 -20.39 12.68 -4.99
C VAL A 123 -20.03 12.29 -6.41
N LEU A 124 -19.64 11.03 -6.63
CA LEU A 124 -19.27 10.51 -7.95
C LEU A 124 -20.47 10.51 -8.92
N PHE A 125 -21.67 10.22 -8.44
CA PHE A 125 -22.89 10.31 -9.25
C PHE A 125 -23.15 11.73 -9.77
N ASN A 126 -22.90 12.76 -8.96
CA ASN A 126 -23.11 14.17 -9.33
C ASN A 126 -21.99 14.72 -10.23
N HIS A 127 -20.75 14.20 -10.10
CA HIS A 127 -19.56 14.68 -10.83
C HIS A 127 -19.04 13.62 -11.84
N ARG A 128 -19.97 12.84 -12.40
CA ARG A 128 -19.64 11.78 -13.36
C ARG A 128 -18.88 12.29 -14.57
N VAL A 129 -17.94 11.50 -15.03
CA VAL A 129 -17.11 11.75 -16.21
C VAL A 129 -17.11 10.51 -17.08
N ASP A 130 -17.09 10.69 -18.40
CA ASP A 130 -17.01 9.56 -19.32
C ASP A 130 -15.61 8.97 -19.35
N PHE A 131 -15.55 7.64 -19.35
CA PHE A 131 -14.35 6.86 -19.68
C PHE A 131 -14.15 6.82 -21.19
N ALA A 132 -12.92 6.58 -21.63
CA ALA A 132 -12.62 6.39 -23.05
C ALA A 132 -13.25 5.09 -23.61
N ALA A 133 -13.56 4.12 -22.74
CA ALA A 133 -14.09 2.81 -23.09
C ALA A 133 -15.59 2.71 -22.84
N SER A 134 -16.23 1.82 -23.61
CA SER A 134 -17.62 1.41 -23.41
C SER A 134 -17.69 -0.11 -23.21
N ASP A 135 -18.65 -0.55 -22.42
CA ASP A 135 -18.93 -1.96 -22.19
C ASP A 135 -19.38 -2.66 -23.47
N PRO A 136 -18.79 -3.82 -23.81
CA PRO A 136 -19.09 -4.51 -25.07
C PRO A 136 -20.43 -5.27 -25.07
N GLN A 137 -21.14 -5.42 -23.93
CA GLN A 137 -22.39 -6.16 -23.82
C GLN A 137 -23.62 -5.27 -24.06
N PHE A 138 -23.63 -4.07 -23.46
CA PHE A 138 -24.77 -3.16 -23.51
C PHE A 138 -24.44 -1.83 -24.22
N GLY A 139 -23.19 -1.64 -24.65
CA GLY A 139 -22.72 -0.41 -25.32
C GLY A 139 -22.74 0.82 -24.44
N ARG A 140 -22.80 0.66 -23.11
CA ARG A 140 -22.79 1.77 -22.17
C ARG A 140 -21.37 2.22 -21.87
N ASN A 141 -21.15 3.53 -21.71
CA ASN A 141 -19.88 4.04 -21.25
C ASN A 141 -19.52 3.44 -19.87
N VAL A 142 -18.24 3.11 -19.64
CA VAL A 142 -17.76 2.56 -18.36
C VAL A 142 -18.13 3.48 -17.19
N GLY A 143 -18.17 4.81 -17.40
CA GLY A 143 -18.59 5.78 -16.40
C GLY A 143 -20.01 5.57 -15.87
N PHE A 144 -20.92 4.97 -16.63
CA PHE A 144 -22.22 4.56 -16.12
C PHE A 144 -22.09 3.53 -14.99
N TYR A 145 -21.21 2.54 -15.14
CA TYR A 145 -20.99 1.47 -14.16
C TYR A 145 -20.25 1.96 -12.92
N VAL A 146 -19.28 2.83 -13.12
CA VAL A 146 -18.42 3.33 -12.03
C VAL A 146 -19.12 4.42 -11.22
N PHE A 147 -19.80 5.38 -11.89
CA PHE A 147 -20.31 6.58 -11.25
C PHE A 147 -21.81 6.58 -10.98
N GLN A 148 -22.62 5.90 -11.83
CA GLN A 148 -24.06 6.01 -11.75
C GLN A 148 -24.72 4.78 -11.14
N LEU A 149 -24.38 3.60 -11.64
CA LEU A 149 -25.00 2.34 -11.23
C LEU A 149 -24.94 2.08 -9.72
N PRO A 150 -23.81 2.31 -9.01
CA PRO A 150 -23.75 2.07 -7.56
C PRO A 150 -24.77 2.88 -6.78
N PHE A 151 -24.87 4.17 -7.04
CA PHE A 151 -25.81 5.03 -6.33
C PHE A 151 -27.27 4.76 -6.72
N ILE A 152 -27.55 4.45 -7.99
CA ILE A 152 -28.91 4.04 -8.43
C ILE A 152 -29.34 2.75 -7.71
N ARG A 153 -28.44 1.75 -7.64
CA ARG A 153 -28.71 0.50 -6.93
C ARG A 153 -28.96 0.75 -5.45
N PHE A 154 -28.14 1.56 -4.83
CA PHE A 154 -28.34 1.95 -3.43
C PHE A 154 -29.74 2.59 -3.19
N ILE A 155 -30.20 3.51 -4.08
CA ILE A 155 -31.54 4.12 -3.95
C ILE A 155 -32.64 3.05 -4.03
N ILE A 156 -32.55 2.11 -4.99
CA ILE A 156 -33.52 1.04 -5.19
C ILE A 156 -33.56 0.11 -3.96
N ASP A 157 -32.41 -0.33 -3.48
CA ASP A 157 -32.29 -1.24 -2.33
C ASP A 157 -32.79 -0.58 -1.05
N TRP A 158 -32.42 0.68 -0.83
CA TRP A 158 -32.89 1.50 0.30
C TRP A 158 -34.41 1.68 0.27
N LEU A 159 -34.96 2.00 -0.91
CA LEU A 159 -36.39 2.20 -1.06
C LEU A 159 -37.17 0.89 -0.82
N PHE A 160 -36.68 -0.22 -1.32
CA PHE A 160 -37.30 -1.54 -1.10
C PHE A 160 -37.26 -1.93 0.38
N ALA A 161 -36.10 -1.82 1.03
CA ALA A 161 -35.95 -2.11 2.46
C ALA A 161 -36.85 -1.15 3.32
N GLY A 162 -36.87 0.11 2.93
CA GLY A 162 -37.74 1.11 3.55
C GLY A 162 -39.23 0.77 3.43
N LEU A 163 -39.67 0.35 2.26
CA LEU A 163 -41.08 -0.07 2.04
C LEU A 163 -41.45 -1.33 2.81
N VAL A 164 -40.50 -2.27 3.02
CA VAL A 164 -40.70 -3.43 3.91
C VAL A 164 -40.96 -2.97 5.36
N ILE A 165 -40.17 -2.03 5.87
CA ILE A 165 -40.37 -1.44 7.20
C ILE A 165 -41.73 -0.73 7.27
N VAL A 166 -42.06 0.08 6.28
CA VAL A 166 -43.37 0.78 6.18
C VAL A 166 -44.52 -0.23 6.19
N LEU A 167 -44.43 -1.31 5.42
CA LEU A 167 -45.44 -2.38 5.36
C LEU A 167 -45.66 -3.01 6.75
N LEU A 168 -44.57 -3.37 7.43
CA LEU A 168 -44.61 -4.01 8.76
C LEU A 168 -45.19 -3.07 9.82
N VAL A 169 -44.70 -1.82 9.88
CA VAL A 169 -45.17 -0.83 10.84
C VAL A 169 -46.65 -0.45 10.57
N THR A 170 -47.03 -0.38 9.31
CA THR A 170 -48.43 -0.13 8.90
C THR A 170 -49.33 -1.32 9.28
N ALA A 171 -48.86 -2.57 9.13
CA ALA A 171 -49.61 -3.75 9.57
C ALA A 171 -49.80 -3.78 11.10
N VAL A 172 -48.74 -3.43 11.85
CA VAL A 172 -48.84 -3.27 13.32
C VAL A 172 -49.84 -2.16 13.70
N ALA A 173 -49.78 -1.01 13.01
CA ALA A 173 -50.71 0.09 13.23
C ALA A 173 -52.18 -0.34 12.95
N TYR A 174 -52.40 -1.15 11.90
CA TYR A 174 -53.73 -1.73 11.62
C TYR A 174 -54.17 -2.74 12.66
N TYR A 175 -53.24 -3.54 13.19
CA TYR A 175 -53.55 -4.46 14.30
C TYR A 175 -54.00 -3.68 15.57
N LEU A 176 -53.21 -2.68 15.97
CA LEU A 176 -53.50 -1.82 17.13
C LEU A 176 -54.80 -1.01 16.93
N ASN A 177 -55.15 -0.68 15.70
CA ASN A 177 -56.36 0.02 15.35
C ASN A 177 -57.54 -0.90 15.04
N GLY A 178 -57.43 -2.25 15.21
CA GLY A 178 -58.48 -3.21 15.02
C GLY A 178 -58.88 -3.47 13.54
N GLY A 179 -58.05 -3.07 12.58
CA GLY A 179 -58.20 -3.36 11.16
C GLY A 179 -57.74 -4.76 10.74
N ILE A 180 -56.83 -5.37 11.54
CA ILE A 180 -56.38 -6.74 11.46
C ILE A 180 -56.74 -7.42 12.79
N ARG A 181 -57.38 -8.61 12.74
CA ARG A 181 -57.86 -9.36 13.92
C ARG A 181 -57.55 -10.81 13.72
N PHE A 182 -56.92 -11.47 14.69
CA PHE A 182 -56.56 -12.88 14.62
C PHE A 182 -57.57 -13.82 15.28
N GLN A 183 -58.22 -13.38 16.37
CA GLN A 183 -59.06 -14.21 17.22
C GLN A 183 -60.56 -14.07 16.92
N THR A 184 -61.01 -13.15 16.06
CA THR A 184 -62.41 -12.88 15.79
C THR A 184 -62.94 -13.81 14.66
N PRO A 185 -64.08 -14.50 14.85
CA PRO A 185 -64.77 -15.25 13.77
C PRO A 185 -65.24 -14.30 12.66
N GLY A 186 -64.92 -14.60 11.38
CA GLY A 186 -65.35 -13.78 10.26
C GLY A 186 -64.17 -13.17 9.45
N GLU A 187 -64.35 -11.99 8.87
CA GLU A 187 -63.31 -11.31 8.12
C GLU A 187 -62.20 -10.83 9.04
N ARG A 188 -61.03 -11.55 9.01
CA ARG A 188 -59.86 -11.22 9.83
C ARG A 188 -59.16 -9.90 9.44
N VAL A 189 -59.33 -9.43 8.20
CA VAL A 189 -58.74 -8.18 7.67
C VAL A 189 -59.83 -7.40 6.92
N THR A 190 -60.01 -6.14 7.26
CA THR A 190 -61.03 -5.31 6.63
C THR A 190 -60.70 -5.03 5.15
N PRO A 191 -61.70 -4.83 4.29
CA PRO A 191 -61.49 -4.55 2.87
C PRO A 191 -60.61 -3.33 2.57
N GLN A 192 -60.72 -2.28 3.40
CA GLN A 192 -59.93 -1.06 3.27
C GLN A 192 -58.45 -1.32 3.57
N VAL A 193 -58.16 -2.16 4.59
CA VAL A 193 -56.79 -2.56 4.93
C VAL A 193 -56.18 -3.38 3.79
N LYS A 194 -56.93 -4.35 3.22
CA LYS A 194 -56.49 -5.14 2.04
C LYS A 194 -56.16 -4.21 0.87
N ALA A 195 -56.95 -3.18 0.62
CA ALA A 195 -56.70 -2.20 -0.44
C ALA A 195 -55.42 -1.39 -0.18
N HIS A 196 -55.21 -0.88 1.03
CA HIS A 196 -53.99 -0.10 1.35
C HIS A 196 -52.72 -0.96 1.31
N LEU A 197 -52.73 -2.13 1.91
CA LEU A 197 -51.58 -3.06 1.84
C LEU A 197 -51.30 -3.44 0.35
N SER A 198 -52.35 -3.57 -0.49
CA SER A 198 -52.12 -3.81 -1.91
C SER A 198 -51.44 -2.65 -2.63
N VAL A 199 -51.69 -1.40 -2.22
CA VAL A 199 -50.97 -0.22 -2.75
C VAL A 199 -49.48 -0.31 -2.38
N ILE A 200 -49.16 -0.61 -1.12
CA ILE A 200 -47.78 -0.74 -0.70
C ILE A 200 -47.06 -1.88 -1.47
N LEU A 201 -47.70 -3.04 -1.59
CA LEU A 201 -47.19 -4.16 -2.36
C LEU A 201 -47.05 -3.86 -3.86
N ALA A 202 -47.96 -3.07 -4.44
CA ALA A 202 -47.83 -2.62 -5.84
C ALA A 202 -46.61 -1.72 -6.05
N VAL A 203 -46.36 -0.78 -5.11
CA VAL A 203 -45.16 0.07 -5.15
C VAL A 203 -43.90 -0.77 -4.96
N MET A 204 -43.90 -1.74 -4.03
CA MET A 204 -42.78 -2.67 -3.86
C MET A 204 -42.51 -3.48 -5.15
N ALA A 205 -43.55 -3.96 -5.84
CA ALA A 205 -43.38 -4.67 -7.10
C ALA A 205 -42.80 -3.78 -8.21
N LEU A 206 -43.17 -2.49 -8.27
CA LEU A 206 -42.56 -1.53 -9.20
C LEU A 206 -41.08 -1.23 -8.86
N VAL A 207 -40.74 -1.16 -7.56
CA VAL A 207 -39.33 -1.04 -7.14
C VAL A 207 -38.53 -2.28 -7.53
N LYS A 208 -39.11 -3.49 -7.40
CA LYS A 208 -38.48 -4.72 -7.90
C LYS A 208 -38.35 -4.74 -9.42
N THR A 209 -39.29 -4.13 -10.15
CA THR A 209 -39.15 -3.93 -11.61
C THR A 209 -37.88 -3.12 -11.91
N ALA A 210 -37.67 -2.02 -11.21
CA ALA A 210 -36.46 -1.21 -11.38
C ALA A 210 -35.20 -1.99 -10.97
N GLU A 211 -35.27 -2.76 -9.88
CA GLU A 211 -34.16 -3.61 -9.43
C GLU A 211 -33.74 -4.62 -10.51
N TYR A 212 -34.68 -5.41 -11.06
CA TYR A 212 -34.38 -6.35 -12.14
C TYR A 212 -33.89 -5.66 -13.41
N PHE A 213 -34.41 -4.47 -13.71
CA PHE A 213 -33.93 -3.68 -14.85
C PHE A 213 -32.47 -3.29 -14.72
N PHE A 214 -32.03 -2.84 -13.55
CA PHE A 214 -30.62 -2.46 -13.30
C PHE A 214 -29.72 -3.69 -13.03
N ALA A 215 -30.24 -4.77 -12.46
CA ALA A 215 -29.53 -6.04 -12.27
C ALA A 215 -28.96 -6.62 -13.57
N ARG A 216 -29.56 -6.32 -14.74
CA ARG A 216 -29.02 -6.72 -16.04
C ARG A 216 -27.60 -6.20 -16.27
N PHE A 217 -27.31 -4.97 -15.86
CA PHE A 217 -25.98 -4.37 -15.98
C PHE A 217 -24.97 -4.95 -15.02
N GLU A 218 -25.45 -5.48 -13.87
CA GLU A 218 -24.59 -6.13 -12.88
C GLU A 218 -24.05 -7.48 -13.34
N LEU A 219 -24.62 -8.08 -14.39
CA LEU A 219 -24.07 -9.31 -14.98
C LEU A 219 -22.61 -9.13 -15.44
N ASN A 220 -22.21 -7.90 -15.82
CA ASN A 220 -20.83 -7.59 -16.20
C ASN A 220 -19.81 -7.73 -15.05
N PHE A 221 -20.29 -7.99 -13.83
CA PHE A 221 -19.48 -8.25 -12.62
C PHE A 221 -19.65 -9.67 -12.09
N SER A 222 -20.28 -10.56 -12.87
CA SER A 222 -20.46 -11.96 -12.47
C SER A 222 -19.13 -12.66 -12.31
N ASN A 223 -19.02 -13.48 -11.27
CA ASN A 223 -17.84 -14.30 -10.99
C ASN A 223 -18.11 -15.80 -11.19
N ARG A 224 -19.17 -16.16 -11.94
CA ARG A 224 -19.63 -17.56 -12.11
C ARG A 224 -19.08 -18.24 -13.38
N GLY A 225 -18.45 -17.50 -14.27
CA GLY A 225 -17.84 -18.01 -15.50
C GLY A 225 -16.37 -18.42 -15.31
N SER A 226 -15.68 -18.72 -16.41
CA SER A 226 -14.26 -19.01 -16.44
C SER A 226 -13.39 -17.80 -16.13
N VAL A 227 -13.93 -16.59 -16.28
CA VAL A 227 -13.35 -15.29 -15.95
C VAL A 227 -14.40 -14.39 -15.30
N ASP A 228 -13.99 -13.30 -14.68
CA ASP A 228 -14.94 -12.30 -14.16
C ASP A 228 -15.59 -11.52 -15.31
N GLY A 229 -16.89 -11.27 -15.18
CA GLY A 229 -17.74 -10.66 -16.20
C GLY A 229 -18.92 -11.54 -16.61
N ALA A 230 -19.76 -11.04 -17.52
CA ALA A 230 -20.87 -11.82 -18.05
C ALA A 230 -20.36 -12.89 -19.02
N GLY A 231 -20.46 -14.15 -18.67
CA GLY A 231 -20.16 -15.29 -19.54
C GLY A 231 -21.36 -15.74 -20.39
N TYR A 232 -21.25 -16.89 -21.04
CA TYR A 232 -22.30 -17.41 -21.92
C TYR A 232 -23.63 -17.63 -21.20
N ALA A 233 -23.62 -18.27 -20.02
CA ALA A 233 -24.83 -18.55 -19.26
C ALA A 233 -25.51 -17.26 -18.77
N GLN A 234 -24.72 -16.26 -18.36
CA GLN A 234 -25.22 -14.96 -17.92
C GLN A 234 -25.93 -14.23 -19.08
N VAL A 235 -25.32 -14.21 -20.26
CA VAL A 235 -25.87 -13.48 -21.41
C VAL A 235 -27.05 -14.23 -22.04
N ASN A 236 -27.00 -15.56 -22.15
CA ASN A 236 -27.98 -16.34 -22.91
C ASN A 236 -29.08 -16.99 -22.03
N ALA A 237 -28.93 -17.01 -20.72
CA ALA A 237 -29.96 -17.53 -19.82
C ALA A 237 -30.37 -16.52 -18.74
N GLU A 238 -29.41 -15.93 -17.99
CA GLU A 238 -29.73 -15.04 -16.88
C GLU A 238 -30.28 -13.68 -17.36
N LEU A 239 -29.70 -13.09 -18.40
CA LEU A 239 -30.20 -11.83 -18.98
C LEU A 239 -31.65 -11.96 -19.53
N PRO A 240 -32.03 -13.00 -20.33
CA PRO A 240 -33.41 -13.24 -20.68
C PRO A 240 -34.33 -13.46 -19.46
N ALA A 241 -33.84 -14.18 -18.43
CA ALA A 241 -34.57 -14.38 -17.18
C ALA A 241 -34.88 -13.07 -16.46
N LEU A 242 -33.89 -12.18 -16.36
CA LEU A 242 -34.09 -10.84 -15.78
C LEU A 242 -35.09 -10.00 -16.59
N ASN A 243 -35.05 -10.07 -17.92
CA ASN A 243 -36.05 -9.38 -18.77
C ASN A 243 -37.46 -9.92 -18.52
N LEU A 244 -37.61 -11.23 -18.36
CA LEU A 244 -38.91 -11.84 -18.02
C LEU A 244 -39.34 -11.41 -16.60
N LEU A 245 -38.42 -11.36 -15.62
CA LEU A 245 -38.74 -10.91 -14.27
C LEU A 245 -39.15 -9.44 -14.21
N VAL A 246 -38.57 -8.56 -15.05
CA VAL A 246 -39.06 -7.18 -15.25
C VAL A 246 -40.52 -7.20 -15.66
N PHE A 247 -40.88 -8.00 -16.66
CA PHE A 247 -42.28 -8.12 -17.15
C PHE A 247 -43.20 -8.68 -16.06
N ILE A 248 -42.83 -9.76 -15.42
CA ILE A 248 -43.62 -10.45 -14.36
C ILE A 248 -43.83 -9.52 -13.15
N SER A 249 -42.83 -8.72 -12.76
CA SER A 249 -42.98 -7.77 -11.64
C SER A 249 -43.94 -6.63 -12.00
N VAL A 250 -43.97 -6.17 -13.25
CA VAL A 250 -45.00 -5.22 -13.73
C VAL A 250 -46.39 -5.85 -13.68
N VAL A 251 -46.56 -7.11 -14.14
CA VAL A 251 -47.83 -7.84 -14.05
C VAL A 251 -48.26 -8.01 -12.59
N ALA A 252 -47.31 -8.35 -11.68
CA ALA A 252 -47.59 -8.45 -10.26
C ALA A 252 -48.06 -7.10 -9.67
N ALA A 253 -47.41 -6.00 -10.03
CA ALA A 253 -47.86 -4.66 -9.65
C ALA A 253 -49.31 -4.38 -10.17
N GLY A 254 -49.62 -4.73 -11.43
CA GLY A 254 -50.96 -4.63 -11.99
C GLY A 254 -52.01 -5.45 -11.22
N LEU A 255 -51.67 -6.67 -10.81
CA LEU A 255 -52.54 -7.52 -9.98
C LEU A 255 -52.79 -6.93 -8.60
N PHE A 256 -51.75 -6.36 -7.96
CA PHE A 256 -51.92 -5.64 -6.70
C PHE A 256 -52.78 -4.38 -6.84
N ILE A 257 -52.59 -3.63 -7.93
CA ILE A 257 -53.41 -2.46 -8.23
C ILE A 257 -54.86 -2.89 -8.45
N TRP A 258 -55.10 -3.94 -9.23
CA TRP A 258 -56.46 -4.48 -9.47
C TRP A 258 -57.10 -4.94 -8.15
N ASN A 259 -56.30 -5.49 -7.21
CA ASN A 259 -56.81 -5.93 -5.93
C ASN A 259 -57.32 -4.77 -5.04
N ILE A 260 -56.96 -3.52 -5.33
CA ILE A 260 -57.51 -2.32 -4.62
C ILE A 260 -59.04 -2.30 -4.76
N TRP A 261 -59.58 -2.69 -5.92
CA TRP A 261 -61.04 -2.77 -6.18
C TRP A 261 -61.61 -4.11 -5.72
N ARG A 262 -60.97 -5.23 -5.98
CA ARG A 262 -61.44 -6.57 -5.60
C ARG A 262 -61.33 -6.85 -4.12
N ARG A 263 -60.38 -6.28 -3.44
CA ARG A 263 -60.17 -6.34 -1.95
C ARG A 263 -60.13 -7.79 -1.40
N GLY A 264 -59.62 -8.75 -2.24
CA GLY A 264 -59.48 -10.16 -1.92
C GLY A 264 -58.04 -10.54 -1.53
N TRP A 265 -57.81 -11.85 -1.24
CA TRP A 265 -56.48 -12.44 -1.04
C TRP A 265 -55.98 -13.21 -2.28
N VAL A 266 -56.86 -13.57 -3.18
CA VAL A 266 -56.53 -14.41 -4.33
C VAL A 266 -55.53 -13.73 -5.27
N LEU A 267 -55.75 -12.49 -5.66
CA LEU A 267 -54.86 -11.75 -6.55
C LEU A 267 -53.46 -11.52 -5.95
N PRO A 268 -53.30 -11.08 -4.67
CA PRO A 268 -52.00 -11.02 -4.04
C PRO A 268 -51.25 -12.34 -3.96
N ILE A 269 -51.96 -13.45 -3.64
CA ILE A 269 -51.33 -14.78 -3.58
C ILE A 269 -50.86 -15.23 -4.99
N ILE A 270 -51.68 -15.00 -6.02
CA ILE A 270 -51.29 -15.31 -7.40
C ILE A 270 -50.10 -14.46 -7.83
N ALA A 271 -50.09 -13.15 -7.49
CA ALA A 271 -48.99 -12.24 -7.84
C ALA A 271 -47.68 -12.71 -7.23
N VAL A 272 -47.67 -13.00 -5.92
CA VAL A 272 -46.47 -13.45 -5.20
C VAL A 272 -46.05 -14.84 -5.63
N GLY A 273 -47.03 -15.76 -5.81
CA GLY A 273 -46.78 -17.14 -6.23
C GLY A 273 -46.17 -17.22 -7.62
N LEU A 274 -46.75 -16.49 -8.61
CA LEU A 274 -46.24 -16.42 -9.98
C LEU A 274 -44.85 -15.81 -10.01
N TRP A 275 -44.65 -14.70 -9.32
CA TRP A 275 -43.36 -14.04 -9.23
C TRP A 275 -42.29 -14.93 -8.59
N GLY A 276 -42.61 -15.55 -7.43
CA GLY A 276 -41.70 -16.49 -6.76
C GLY A 276 -41.36 -17.69 -7.61
N PHE A 277 -42.37 -18.29 -8.27
CA PHE A 277 -42.18 -19.43 -9.21
C PHE A 277 -41.24 -19.06 -10.35
N VAL A 278 -41.50 -17.95 -11.07
CA VAL A 278 -40.64 -17.51 -12.17
C VAL A 278 -39.23 -17.15 -11.68
N SER A 279 -39.10 -16.48 -10.52
CA SER A 279 -37.81 -16.14 -9.95
C SER A 279 -36.93 -17.37 -9.67
N ILE A 280 -37.51 -18.43 -9.13
CA ILE A 280 -36.81 -19.70 -8.86
C ILE A 280 -36.50 -20.47 -10.13
N VAL A 281 -37.53 -20.74 -10.94
CA VAL A 281 -37.39 -21.62 -12.13
C VAL A 281 -36.54 -20.96 -13.20
N VAL A 282 -36.88 -19.73 -13.59
CA VAL A 282 -36.20 -19.04 -14.69
C VAL A 282 -35.00 -18.23 -14.24
N GLY A 283 -35.03 -17.67 -13.01
CA GLY A 283 -33.93 -16.88 -12.49
C GLY A 283 -32.78 -17.71 -11.90
N THR A 284 -33.02 -18.95 -11.44
CA THR A 284 -31.99 -19.77 -10.79
C THR A 284 -31.77 -21.12 -11.48
N ILE A 285 -32.85 -21.92 -11.66
CA ILE A 285 -32.71 -23.29 -12.19
C ILE A 285 -32.26 -23.26 -13.65
N TYR A 286 -32.89 -22.44 -14.50
CA TYR A 286 -32.60 -22.41 -15.92
C TYR A 286 -31.16 -21.96 -16.25
N PRO A 287 -30.60 -20.89 -15.67
CA PRO A 287 -29.18 -20.55 -15.87
C PRO A 287 -28.22 -21.64 -15.41
N ALA A 288 -28.50 -22.30 -14.27
CA ALA A 288 -27.70 -23.41 -13.79
C ALA A 288 -27.75 -24.62 -14.73
N PHE A 289 -28.95 -24.92 -15.32
CA PHE A 289 -29.08 -25.97 -16.32
C PHE A 289 -28.25 -25.66 -17.58
N ILE A 290 -28.34 -24.44 -18.10
CA ILE A 290 -27.54 -24.00 -19.28
C ILE A 290 -26.05 -24.10 -18.99
N GLN A 291 -25.60 -23.66 -17.81
CA GLN A 291 -24.19 -23.78 -17.39
C GLN A 291 -23.72 -25.23 -17.42
N GLN A 292 -24.49 -26.14 -16.79
CA GLN A 292 -24.11 -27.54 -16.62
C GLN A 292 -24.14 -28.35 -17.92
N PHE A 293 -25.17 -28.17 -18.74
CA PHE A 293 -25.42 -29.04 -19.88
C PHE A 293 -25.01 -28.44 -21.24
N ARG A 294 -24.82 -27.16 -21.34
CA ARG A 294 -24.42 -26.49 -22.57
C ARG A 294 -23.03 -25.85 -22.53
N VAL A 295 -22.68 -25.21 -21.42
CA VAL A 295 -21.39 -24.53 -21.30
C VAL A 295 -20.29 -25.52 -20.92
N ASN A 296 -20.42 -26.21 -19.79
CA ASN A 296 -19.36 -27.08 -19.26
C ASN A 296 -18.85 -28.16 -20.28
N PRO A 297 -19.70 -28.83 -21.10
CA PRO A 297 -19.20 -29.79 -22.07
C PRO A 297 -18.39 -29.17 -23.23
N ASN A 298 -18.55 -27.87 -23.49
CA ASN A 298 -17.90 -27.15 -24.60
C ASN A 298 -17.47 -25.74 -24.16
N GLU A 299 -16.84 -25.66 -23.01
CA GLU A 299 -16.61 -24.42 -22.26
C GLU A 299 -15.86 -23.37 -23.08
N PHE A 300 -14.70 -23.73 -23.65
CA PHE A 300 -13.90 -22.77 -24.40
C PHE A 300 -14.65 -22.17 -25.60
N ALA A 301 -15.37 -22.99 -26.36
CA ALA A 301 -16.07 -22.49 -27.55
C ALA A 301 -17.18 -21.50 -27.19
N GLN A 302 -17.87 -21.71 -26.06
CA GLN A 302 -18.94 -20.83 -25.60
C GLN A 302 -18.35 -19.58 -24.90
N GLU A 303 -17.29 -19.72 -24.09
CA GLU A 303 -16.73 -18.64 -23.28
C GLU A 303 -15.67 -17.79 -24.03
N ARG A 304 -15.14 -18.23 -25.18
CA ARG A 304 -14.11 -17.53 -25.97
C ARG A 304 -14.35 -16.03 -26.15
N PRO A 305 -15.54 -15.55 -26.59
CA PRO A 305 -15.77 -14.11 -26.79
C PRO A 305 -15.77 -13.34 -25.46
N TYR A 306 -16.19 -13.96 -24.36
CA TYR A 306 -16.22 -13.34 -23.04
C TYR A 306 -14.84 -13.30 -22.38
N ILE A 307 -14.01 -14.33 -22.59
CA ILE A 307 -12.60 -14.35 -22.23
C ILE A 307 -11.86 -13.20 -22.94
N ALA A 308 -12.09 -13.00 -24.24
CA ALA A 308 -11.48 -11.90 -24.98
C ALA A 308 -11.87 -10.51 -24.42
N ARG A 309 -13.14 -10.35 -24.01
CA ARG A 309 -13.62 -9.12 -23.37
C ARG A 309 -12.95 -8.90 -22.00
N ASN A 310 -12.83 -9.96 -21.20
CA ASN A 310 -12.18 -9.90 -19.89
C ASN A 310 -10.69 -9.53 -20.03
N ILE A 311 -9.96 -10.14 -20.97
CA ILE A 311 -8.55 -9.81 -21.23
C ILE A 311 -8.40 -8.33 -21.61
N ALA A 312 -9.19 -7.84 -22.54
CA ALA A 312 -9.13 -6.45 -22.99
C ALA A 312 -9.46 -5.48 -21.85
N ALA A 313 -10.57 -5.74 -21.11
CA ALA A 313 -11.00 -4.88 -20.01
C ALA A 313 -10.01 -4.87 -18.85
N THR A 314 -9.45 -6.03 -18.49
CA THR A 314 -8.45 -6.13 -17.39
C THR A 314 -7.16 -5.39 -17.75
N ARG A 315 -6.64 -5.62 -18.96
CA ARG A 315 -5.44 -4.90 -19.40
C ARG A 315 -5.63 -3.39 -19.43
N ASP A 316 -6.79 -2.91 -19.83
CA ASP A 316 -7.11 -1.47 -19.79
C ASP A 316 -7.26 -0.99 -18.35
N ALA A 317 -8.03 -1.69 -17.51
CA ALA A 317 -8.29 -1.31 -16.12
C ALA A 317 -7.03 -1.20 -15.25
N PHE A 318 -5.98 -2.00 -15.52
CA PHE A 318 -4.72 -1.99 -14.78
C PHE A 318 -3.58 -1.25 -15.51
N GLY A 319 -3.87 -0.57 -16.65
CA GLY A 319 -2.87 0.21 -17.39
C GLY A 319 -1.85 -0.64 -18.14
N LEU A 320 -2.17 -1.90 -18.46
CA LEU A 320 -1.25 -2.86 -19.09
C LEU A 320 -1.34 -2.87 -20.63
N THR A 321 -2.20 -2.05 -21.22
CA THR A 321 -2.42 -2.02 -22.69
C THR A 321 -1.21 -1.52 -23.45
N LYS A 322 -0.37 -0.71 -22.80
CA LYS A 322 0.84 -0.15 -23.41
C LYS A 322 2.08 -1.04 -23.30
N ILE A 323 1.99 -2.16 -22.54
CA ILE A 323 3.11 -3.08 -22.40
C ILE A 323 3.19 -3.96 -23.63
N GLU A 324 4.25 -3.78 -24.41
CA GLU A 324 4.61 -4.64 -25.52
C GLU A 324 5.76 -5.56 -25.08
N PRO A 325 5.58 -6.90 -25.15
CA PRO A 325 6.64 -7.82 -24.81
C PRO A 325 7.76 -7.73 -25.87
N ARG A 326 8.99 -7.49 -25.39
CA ARG A 326 10.20 -7.49 -26.21
C ARG A 326 10.93 -8.81 -26.03
N GLN A 327 11.37 -9.42 -27.12
CA GLN A 327 12.24 -10.59 -27.03
C GLN A 327 13.62 -10.16 -26.54
N TYR A 328 14.12 -10.85 -25.51
CA TYR A 328 15.45 -10.64 -24.97
C TYR A 328 16.46 -11.50 -25.75
N GLU A 329 17.41 -10.87 -26.42
CA GLU A 329 18.45 -11.58 -27.19
C GLU A 329 19.53 -12.11 -26.25
N TYR A 330 19.16 -13.08 -25.38
CA TYR A 330 20.02 -13.60 -24.32
C TYR A 330 21.31 -14.24 -24.86
N THR A 331 22.44 -13.87 -24.26
CA THR A 331 23.76 -14.52 -24.46
C THR A 331 24.44 -14.76 -23.11
N GLU A 332 25.24 -15.83 -23.04
CA GLU A 332 26.07 -16.15 -21.87
C GLU A 332 27.44 -15.46 -21.89
N GLU A 333 27.77 -14.77 -22.98
CA GLU A 333 29.07 -14.12 -23.14
C GLU A 333 28.97 -12.60 -22.96
N LEU A 334 29.90 -12.05 -22.20
CA LEU A 334 30.16 -10.63 -22.11
C LEU A 334 31.47 -10.29 -22.78
N THR A 335 31.44 -9.34 -23.72
CA THR A 335 32.64 -8.81 -24.34
C THR A 335 33.15 -7.56 -23.62
N PRO A 336 34.46 -7.22 -23.73
CA PRO A 336 35.01 -6.00 -23.13
C PRO A 336 34.21 -4.72 -23.48
N SER A 337 33.80 -4.61 -24.73
CA SER A 337 33.02 -3.47 -25.22
C SER A 337 31.62 -3.38 -24.59
N VAL A 338 30.98 -4.51 -24.27
CA VAL A 338 29.70 -4.55 -23.59
C VAL A 338 29.89 -4.14 -22.12
N VAL A 339 30.93 -4.62 -21.44
CA VAL A 339 31.25 -4.23 -20.05
C VAL A 339 31.53 -2.73 -19.97
N GLU A 340 32.38 -2.21 -20.87
CA GLU A 340 32.71 -0.78 -20.94
C GLU A 340 31.45 0.08 -21.21
N ALA A 341 30.60 -0.36 -22.14
CA ALA A 341 29.36 0.34 -22.48
C ALA A 341 28.32 0.29 -21.35
N ASN A 342 28.43 -0.62 -20.37
CA ASN A 342 27.54 -0.77 -19.22
C ASN A 342 28.20 -0.47 -17.86
N THR A 343 29.31 0.30 -17.88
CA THR A 343 30.05 0.67 -16.67
C THR A 343 29.15 1.27 -15.59
N THR A 344 28.33 2.25 -15.94
CA THR A 344 27.39 2.88 -14.98
C THR A 344 26.42 1.86 -14.37
N THR A 345 25.89 0.92 -15.17
CA THR A 345 25.02 -0.17 -14.67
C THR A 345 25.75 -1.05 -13.66
N ILE A 346 26.99 -1.42 -13.95
CA ILE A 346 27.81 -2.30 -13.09
C ILE A 346 28.18 -1.57 -11.79
N ASP A 347 28.58 -0.31 -11.88
CA ASP A 347 29.02 0.47 -10.72
C ASP A 347 27.87 0.88 -9.82
N ASN A 348 26.66 1.03 -10.35
CA ASN A 348 25.45 1.30 -9.55
C ASN A 348 24.74 0.04 -9.04
N ALA A 349 25.30 -1.17 -9.28
CA ALA A 349 24.78 -2.37 -8.64
C ALA A 349 24.87 -2.25 -7.10
N ARG A 350 23.79 -2.55 -6.40
CA ARG A 350 23.70 -2.30 -4.97
C ARG A 350 24.57 -3.29 -4.17
N LEU A 351 25.41 -2.75 -3.30
CA LEU A 351 26.10 -3.49 -2.26
C LEU A 351 25.29 -3.50 -0.94
N TRP A 352 24.36 -2.56 -0.79
CA TRP A 352 23.52 -2.45 0.39
C TRP A 352 22.08 -2.85 0.12
N ASP A 353 21.52 -3.58 1.08
CA ASP A 353 20.10 -3.91 1.12
C ASP A 353 19.40 -2.93 2.08
N PRO A 354 18.25 -2.33 1.71
CA PRO A 354 17.54 -1.38 2.58
C PRO A 354 17.26 -1.92 3.98
N ALA A 355 16.79 -3.17 4.10
CA ALA A 355 16.50 -3.78 5.40
C ALA A 355 17.77 -3.96 6.27
N VAL A 356 18.92 -4.16 5.64
CA VAL A 356 20.21 -4.22 6.34
C VAL A 356 20.66 -2.81 6.76
N LEU A 357 20.51 -1.83 5.86
CA LEU A 357 20.85 -0.44 6.17
C LEU A 357 20.00 0.15 7.29
N GLU A 358 18.73 -0.23 7.41
CA GLU A 358 17.86 0.18 8.52
C GLU A 358 18.51 -0.19 9.86
N ALA A 359 18.92 -1.45 10.03
CA ALA A 359 19.60 -1.90 11.25
C ALA A 359 20.95 -1.19 11.47
N VAL A 360 21.72 -0.94 10.39
CA VAL A 360 22.98 -0.19 10.47
C VAL A 360 22.73 1.26 10.86
N TYR A 361 21.77 1.95 10.25
CA TYR A 361 21.44 3.35 10.54
C TYR A 361 20.92 3.51 11.96
N ALA A 362 20.06 2.60 12.43
CA ALA A 362 19.60 2.58 13.81
C ALA A 362 20.80 2.53 14.78
N GLN A 363 21.75 1.65 14.55
CA GLN A 363 22.91 1.50 15.45
C GLN A 363 23.91 2.67 15.37
N VAL A 364 24.21 3.21 14.18
CA VAL A 364 25.30 4.18 14.00
C VAL A 364 24.82 5.63 13.86
N GLN A 365 23.54 5.86 13.57
CA GLN A 365 23.00 7.20 13.26
C GLN A 365 21.78 7.62 14.11
N GLU A 366 21.19 6.79 14.94
CA GLU A 366 20.19 7.26 15.92
C GLU A 366 20.84 8.25 16.92
N LEU A 367 22.03 7.96 17.38
CA LEU A 367 22.90 8.80 18.23
C LEU A 367 22.31 9.18 19.61
N GLN A 368 21.01 9.06 19.79
CA GLN A 368 20.26 9.32 21.01
C GLN A 368 19.05 8.38 21.09
N THR A 369 18.73 7.92 22.29
CA THR A 369 17.66 6.93 22.52
C THR A 369 16.25 7.42 22.13
N TYR A 370 16.03 8.71 22.01
CA TYR A 370 14.75 9.30 21.62
C TYR A 370 14.62 9.58 20.12
N TYR A 371 15.63 9.29 19.31
CA TYR A 371 15.52 9.27 17.86
C TYR A 371 15.31 7.83 17.38
N THR A 372 14.52 7.69 16.34
CA THR A 372 14.30 6.42 15.62
C THR A 372 14.57 6.61 14.14
N VAL A 373 15.01 5.53 13.52
CA VAL A 373 15.21 5.37 12.08
C VAL A 373 14.42 4.13 11.71
N ASP A 374 13.22 4.31 11.16
CA ASP A 374 12.25 3.22 11.01
C ASP A 374 12.08 2.76 9.55
N ASP A 375 12.70 3.45 8.59
CA ASP A 375 12.64 3.11 7.17
C ASP A 375 13.86 3.60 6.40
N VAL A 376 14.23 2.88 5.32
CA VAL A 376 15.32 3.24 4.40
C VAL A 376 14.84 3.17 2.97
N ASP A 377 14.73 4.31 2.39
CA ASP A 377 14.30 4.54 1.01
C ASP A 377 15.44 4.51 -0.01
N ILE A 378 15.17 4.07 -1.22
CA ILE A 378 16.13 4.15 -2.33
C ILE A 378 15.72 5.26 -3.30
N ASP A 379 16.62 6.19 -3.55
CA ASP A 379 16.44 7.29 -4.48
C ASP A 379 17.71 7.52 -5.32
N ARG A 380 17.75 8.56 -6.11
CA ARG A 380 18.90 9.02 -6.88
C ARG A 380 19.15 10.50 -6.64
N TYR A 381 20.42 10.81 -6.45
CA TYR A 381 20.90 12.19 -6.31
C TYR A 381 22.01 12.47 -7.31
N PHE A 382 22.06 13.73 -7.76
CA PHE A 382 23.13 14.20 -8.64
C PHE A 382 24.26 14.75 -7.78
N ILE A 383 25.35 13.98 -7.64
CA ILE A 383 26.48 14.28 -6.77
C ILE A 383 27.76 14.22 -7.60
N ASP A 384 28.60 15.26 -7.50
CA ASP A 384 29.89 15.38 -8.20
C ASP A 384 29.82 15.18 -9.74
N GLY A 385 28.66 15.52 -10.35
CA GLY A 385 28.48 15.41 -11.80
C GLY A 385 27.89 14.09 -12.27
N GLU A 386 27.59 13.16 -11.37
CA GLU A 386 27.03 11.83 -11.67
C GLU A 386 25.73 11.58 -10.92
N VAL A 387 24.87 10.71 -11.49
CA VAL A 387 23.68 10.21 -10.78
C VAL A 387 24.08 9.01 -9.94
N VAL A 388 23.90 9.12 -8.63
CA VAL A 388 24.22 8.08 -7.66
C VAL A 388 22.94 7.55 -7.02
N GLN A 389 22.77 6.24 -7.04
CA GLN A 389 21.69 5.58 -6.30
C GLN A 389 22.01 5.67 -4.80
N THR A 390 21.10 6.28 -4.05
CA THR A 390 21.32 6.71 -2.67
C THR A 390 20.23 6.14 -1.77
N ALA A 391 20.63 5.55 -0.65
CA ALA A 391 19.73 5.23 0.45
C ALA A 391 19.46 6.47 1.27
N THR A 392 18.23 6.77 1.59
CA THR A 392 17.82 7.90 2.43
C THR A 392 16.93 7.45 3.58
N SER A 393 17.08 8.07 4.74
CA SER A 393 16.21 7.91 5.90
C SER A 393 16.18 9.19 6.73
N VAL A 394 15.21 9.30 7.63
CA VAL A 394 15.10 10.46 8.52
C VAL A 394 15.12 10.03 9.97
N ARG A 395 15.59 10.93 10.86
CA ARG A 395 15.51 10.71 12.31
C ARG A 395 14.24 11.33 12.86
N GLU A 396 13.31 10.51 13.28
CA GLU A 396 12.09 10.94 13.95
C GLU A 396 12.23 10.89 15.48
N VAL A 397 11.35 11.60 16.22
CA VAL A 397 11.32 11.55 17.68
C VAL A 397 10.32 10.51 18.16
N SER A 398 10.80 9.55 18.93
CA SER A 398 9.96 8.61 19.67
C SER A 398 9.57 9.19 21.02
N GLY A 399 8.27 9.41 21.24
CA GLY A 399 7.73 9.90 22.51
C GLY A 399 7.98 8.93 23.68
N ASP A 400 7.96 7.63 23.40
CA ASP A 400 8.10 6.56 24.40
C ASP A 400 9.54 6.37 24.87
N ALA A 401 10.53 6.82 24.08
CA ALA A 401 11.95 6.69 24.37
C ALA A 401 12.61 7.97 24.93
N LEU A 402 11.80 8.97 25.32
CA LEU A 402 12.30 10.19 25.92
C LEU A 402 13.00 9.94 27.28
N PRO A 403 14.09 10.66 27.58
CA PRO A 403 14.85 10.50 28.83
C PRO A 403 14.00 10.68 30.10
N THR A 404 12.97 11.52 30.01
CA THR A 404 11.98 11.74 31.06
C THR A 404 10.62 11.93 30.40
N GLN A 405 9.71 10.99 30.64
CA GLN A 405 8.34 11.05 30.15
C GLN A 405 7.53 12.02 31.03
N SER A 406 7.36 13.24 30.54
CA SER A 406 6.50 14.24 31.14
C SER A 406 5.73 14.96 30.04
N TRP A 407 4.53 15.45 30.38
CA TRP A 407 3.72 16.20 29.43
C TRP A 407 4.47 17.37 28.77
N ILE A 408 5.33 18.06 29.54
CA ILE A 408 6.15 19.17 29.03
C ILE A 408 7.17 18.67 28.01
N ASN A 409 7.86 17.57 28.32
CA ASN A 409 8.84 16.99 27.40
C ASN A 409 8.18 16.49 26.12
N GLU A 410 7.12 15.72 26.22
CA GLU A 410 6.43 15.13 25.08
C GLU A 410 5.72 16.17 24.20
N LYS A 411 5.12 17.21 24.82
CA LYS A 411 4.24 18.11 24.07
C LYS A 411 4.84 19.48 23.76
N ILE A 412 5.95 19.88 24.41
CA ILE A 412 6.53 21.23 24.29
C ILE A 412 8.03 21.20 23.97
N VAL A 413 8.81 20.26 24.52
CA VAL A 413 10.27 20.26 24.42
C VAL A 413 10.74 19.44 23.22
N TYR A 414 10.42 18.16 23.17
CA TYR A 414 10.79 17.24 22.09
C TYR A 414 9.71 17.21 21.02
N THR A 415 9.59 18.30 20.28
CA THR A 415 8.49 18.50 19.32
C THR A 415 8.78 18.00 17.91
N HIS A 416 10.05 17.71 17.57
CA HIS A 416 10.46 17.38 16.19
C HIS A 416 11.70 16.49 16.18
N GLY A 417 11.80 15.69 15.12
CA GLY A 417 12.99 14.95 14.74
C GLY A 417 14.04 15.85 14.09
N TYR A 418 15.24 15.28 13.77
CA TYR A 418 16.32 16.08 13.24
C TYR A 418 17.24 15.28 12.30
N GLY A 419 17.27 15.66 11.05
CA GLY A 419 18.28 15.23 10.08
C GLY A 419 17.82 14.17 9.11
N LEU A 420 18.31 14.28 7.89
CA LEU A 420 18.29 13.25 6.87
C LEU A 420 19.62 12.49 6.92
N ILE A 421 19.55 11.19 6.84
CA ILE A 421 20.68 10.28 6.64
C ILE A 421 20.70 9.93 5.15
N ALA A 422 21.85 9.97 4.52
CA ALA A 422 21.99 9.56 3.13
C ALA A 422 23.34 8.88 2.87
N SER A 423 23.31 7.74 2.20
CA SER A 423 24.51 6.98 1.80
C SER A 423 24.38 6.40 0.40
N PRO A 424 25.48 6.31 -0.38
CA PRO A 424 25.46 5.61 -1.67
C PRO A 424 25.21 4.11 -1.47
N MET A 425 24.42 3.53 -2.39
CA MET A 425 24.06 2.10 -2.33
C MET A 425 25.20 1.16 -2.81
N ASN A 426 26.21 1.71 -3.46
CA ASN A 426 27.27 0.98 -4.16
C ASN A 426 28.66 1.20 -3.54
N GLN A 427 28.75 1.82 -2.37
CA GLN A 427 30.02 2.11 -1.71
C GLN A 427 30.03 1.59 -0.27
N GLU A 428 31.19 1.10 0.16
CA GLU A 428 31.43 0.67 1.52
C GLU A 428 32.76 1.27 2.02
N SER A 429 32.91 1.34 3.33
CA SER A 429 34.17 1.68 4.00
C SER A 429 34.28 0.90 5.29
N GLN A 430 35.31 0.05 5.39
CA GLN A 430 35.57 -0.81 6.56
C GLN A 430 34.35 -1.68 6.93
N GLY A 431 33.59 -2.14 5.91
CA GLY A 431 32.41 -2.97 6.07
C GLY A 431 31.12 -2.19 6.45
N GLY A 432 31.21 -0.87 6.61
CA GLY A 432 30.06 0.02 6.84
C GLY A 432 29.74 0.90 5.63
N PRO A 433 28.56 1.54 5.59
CA PRO A 433 28.21 2.48 4.51
C PRO A 433 29.04 3.77 4.62
N THR A 434 29.39 4.36 3.49
CA THR A 434 29.80 5.76 3.41
C THR A 434 28.60 6.68 3.48
N PHE A 435 28.76 7.96 3.79
CA PHE A 435 27.63 8.86 3.98
C PHE A 435 27.81 10.16 3.20
N PHE A 436 26.72 10.59 2.53
CA PHE A 436 26.56 11.94 2.00
C PHE A 436 25.91 12.90 3.01
N SER A 437 25.09 12.36 3.92
CA SER A 437 24.50 13.11 5.03
C SER A 437 24.44 12.23 6.27
N ARG A 438 24.97 12.74 7.42
CA ARG A 438 25.09 12.00 8.66
C ARG A 438 25.18 12.92 9.89
N ASP A 439 25.22 12.33 11.06
CA ASP A 439 25.52 12.92 12.36
C ASP A 439 24.54 14.01 12.85
N ILE A 440 24.76 14.51 14.07
CA ILE A 440 23.99 15.59 14.70
C ILE A 440 24.96 16.59 15.33
N PRO A 441 25.05 17.86 14.90
CA PRO A 441 24.28 18.45 13.78
C PRO A 441 24.63 17.83 12.43
N VAL A 442 23.68 17.85 11.51
CA VAL A 442 23.83 17.21 10.19
C VAL A 442 25.08 17.73 9.48
N GLN A 443 25.93 16.80 9.08
CA GLN A 443 27.05 17.01 8.17
C GLN A 443 26.58 16.62 6.77
N ASP A 444 26.33 17.61 5.94
CA ASP A 444 25.84 17.44 4.56
C ASP A 444 27.01 17.59 3.59
N LEU A 445 27.25 16.55 2.79
CA LEU A 445 28.34 16.43 1.83
C LEU A 445 27.80 16.35 0.38
N GLY A 446 26.68 17.01 0.09
CA GLY A 446 26.17 17.09 -1.29
C GLY A 446 24.66 16.88 -1.48
N ILE A 447 23.94 16.53 -0.43
CA ILE A 447 22.47 16.37 -0.50
C ILE A 447 21.74 17.72 -0.45
N GLY A 448 22.30 18.72 0.21
CA GLY A 448 21.81 20.10 0.22
C GLY A 448 20.79 20.42 1.31
N VAL A 449 20.70 19.64 2.41
CA VAL A 449 19.77 19.92 3.51
C VAL A 449 20.28 21.03 4.41
N THR A 450 19.51 22.13 4.58
CA THR A 450 19.85 23.20 5.50
C THR A 450 19.57 22.83 6.95
N ALA A 451 20.25 23.49 7.92
CA ALA A 451 20.06 23.24 9.35
C ALA A 451 18.60 23.44 9.84
N ARG A 452 17.81 24.28 9.19
CA ARG A 452 16.38 24.45 9.46
C ARG A 452 15.57 23.40 8.73
N GLY A 453 15.89 23.11 7.48
CA GLY A 453 15.23 22.08 6.67
C GLY A 453 15.42 20.66 7.22
N ALA A 454 16.40 20.48 8.13
CA ALA A 454 16.62 19.23 8.85
C ALA A 454 15.64 18.97 10.01
N GLN A 455 14.79 19.93 10.40
CA GLN A 455 13.80 19.76 11.48
C GLN A 455 12.54 19.06 10.95
N ILE A 456 12.11 17.97 11.62
CA ILE A 456 11.03 17.08 11.16
C ILE A 456 9.89 17.15 12.17
N TYR A 457 8.93 18.03 11.94
CA TYR A 457 7.69 18.15 12.73
C TYR A 457 6.60 17.18 12.26
N PHE A 458 6.66 16.80 10.98
CA PHE A 458 5.74 15.89 10.32
C PHE A 458 6.53 14.73 9.72
N GLY A 459 6.14 13.51 10.07
CA GLY A 459 6.80 12.28 9.68
C GLY A 459 5.86 11.10 9.68
N GLU A 460 6.38 9.91 9.51
CA GLU A 460 5.59 8.69 9.48
C GLU A 460 5.18 8.25 10.89
N GLN A 461 6.11 8.31 11.83
CA GLN A 461 5.93 7.86 13.21
C GLN A 461 5.43 8.98 14.16
N GLN A 462 5.31 10.20 13.66
CA GLN A 462 4.90 11.35 14.46
C GLN A 462 3.42 11.30 14.82
N GLY A 463 3.10 10.81 16.01
CA GLY A 463 1.72 10.71 16.51
C GLY A 463 1.25 11.91 17.36
N GLY A 464 -0.06 11.94 17.62
CA GLY A 464 -0.67 12.83 18.60
C GLY A 464 -0.61 14.32 18.24
N TYR A 465 -0.32 15.17 19.27
CA TYR A 465 -0.18 16.59 19.08
C TYR A 465 1.06 17.14 19.82
N VAL A 466 1.55 18.30 19.36
CA VAL A 466 2.57 19.09 20.06
C VAL A 466 2.16 20.56 20.12
N ILE A 467 2.75 21.31 21.04
CA ILE A 467 2.50 22.73 21.27
C ILE A 467 3.77 23.50 20.98
N VAL A 468 3.76 24.30 19.91
CA VAL A 468 4.86 25.17 19.52
C VAL A 468 4.62 26.62 19.97
N GLY A 469 5.67 27.42 20.07
CA GLY A 469 5.56 28.80 20.52
C GLY A 469 5.19 28.96 22.00
N ALA A 470 5.41 27.95 22.83
CA ALA A 470 5.22 27.97 24.28
C ALA A 470 6.22 28.91 24.99
N LYS A 471 6.11 29.05 26.33
CA LYS A 471 7.12 29.81 27.11
C LYS A 471 8.48 29.15 27.01
N GLN A 472 8.53 27.85 27.24
CA GLN A 472 9.74 27.04 27.07
C GLN A 472 10.10 26.94 25.59
N LYS A 473 11.40 26.94 25.28
CA LYS A 473 11.89 26.70 23.91
C LYS A 473 11.89 25.20 23.64
N GLU A 474 11.77 24.88 22.37
CA GLU A 474 11.85 23.53 21.86
C GLU A 474 13.32 23.07 21.84
N PHE A 475 13.58 21.83 22.18
CA PHE A 475 14.86 21.17 22.01
C PHE A 475 15.08 20.96 20.50
N ASN A 476 16.27 21.29 20.00
CA ASN A 476 16.61 21.14 18.59
C ASN A 476 17.52 19.90 18.36
N TYR A 477 18.68 19.92 19.00
CA TYR A 477 19.61 18.80 18.97
C TYR A 477 20.65 18.95 20.10
N PRO A 478 21.25 17.81 20.56
CA PRO A 478 22.31 17.84 21.60
C PRO A 478 23.61 18.43 21.03
N ARG A 479 24.42 19.03 21.91
CA ARG A 479 25.79 19.47 21.61
C ARG A 479 26.72 18.92 22.65
N GLN A 480 27.75 18.20 22.22
CA GLN A 480 28.76 17.66 23.15
C GLN A 480 29.53 18.78 23.84
N GLY A 481 29.63 18.72 25.17
CA GLY A 481 30.41 19.65 26.01
C GLY A 481 29.90 21.10 26.08
N VAL A 482 28.73 21.40 25.51
CA VAL A 482 28.12 22.74 25.48
C VAL A 482 26.61 22.61 25.77
N ARG A 483 25.93 23.75 26.03
CA ARG A 483 24.48 23.75 26.18
C ARG A 483 23.79 23.26 24.88
N ASP A 484 22.76 22.44 25.01
CA ASP A 484 21.95 21.96 23.92
C ASP A 484 21.45 23.08 22.99
N SER A 485 21.30 22.76 21.73
CA SER A 485 20.68 23.66 20.77
C SER A 485 19.17 23.76 21.03
N LEU A 486 18.67 24.97 21.20
CA LEU A 486 17.25 25.25 21.43
C LEU A 486 16.68 26.05 20.23
N THR A 487 15.50 25.71 19.80
CA THR A 487 14.82 26.36 18.68
C THR A 487 13.44 26.90 19.06
N ARG A 488 12.76 27.53 18.11
CA ARG A 488 11.35 27.87 18.11
C ARG A 488 10.81 27.64 16.71
N TYR A 489 9.72 26.94 16.62
CA TYR A 489 9.00 26.77 15.37
C TYR A 489 8.63 28.12 14.76
N ARG A 490 8.90 28.27 13.46
CA ARG A 490 8.62 29.50 12.67
C ARG A 490 7.74 29.22 11.47
N GLY A 491 7.21 27.99 11.37
CA GLY A 491 6.27 27.62 10.33
C GLY A 491 4.86 28.18 10.54
N ASP A 492 4.05 28.06 9.54
CA ASP A 492 2.70 28.62 9.53
C ASP A 492 1.63 27.66 10.05
N ASP A 493 1.90 26.35 10.08
CA ASP A 493 0.93 25.35 10.56
C ASP A 493 0.64 25.47 12.06
N GLY A 494 -0.47 24.87 12.44
CA GLY A 494 -0.97 24.74 13.79
C GLY A 494 -2.06 25.73 14.19
N VAL A 495 -3.01 25.22 14.96
CA VAL A 495 -4.16 25.97 15.43
C VAL A 495 -3.79 26.82 16.66
N ARG A 496 -4.03 28.11 16.61
CA ARG A 496 -3.77 29.03 17.74
C ARG A 496 -4.63 28.69 18.94
N LEU A 497 -4.02 28.54 20.11
CA LEU A 497 -4.68 28.31 21.41
C LEU A 497 -5.14 29.63 22.07
N SER A 498 -5.76 30.52 21.32
CA SER A 498 -6.04 31.92 21.67
C SER A 498 -7.14 32.11 22.70
N SER A 499 -8.05 31.17 22.89
CA SER A 499 -9.19 31.31 23.80
C SER A 499 -9.39 30.09 24.70
N PHE A 500 -10.07 30.30 25.82
CA PHE A 500 -10.45 29.18 26.70
C PHE A 500 -11.29 28.12 25.98
N VAL A 501 -12.23 28.55 25.12
CA VAL A 501 -13.09 27.62 24.35
C VAL A 501 -12.28 26.72 23.42
N ARG A 502 -11.31 27.28 22.70
CA ARG A 502 -10.40 26.48 21.85
C ARG A 502 -9.59 25.46 22.65
N ARG A 503 -9.02 25.92 23.79
CA ARG A 503 -8.26 25.05 24.68
C ARG A 503 -9.14 23.94 25.28
N ALA A 504 -10.38 24.25 25.67
CA ALA A 504 -11.33 23.28 26.17
C ALA A 504 -11.76 22.26 25.13
N ALA A 505 -11.96 22.69 23.88
CA ALA A 505 -12.27 21.78 22.78
C ALA A 505 -11.12 20.79 22.52
N PHE A 506 -9.87 21.27 22.48
CA PHE A 506 -8.71 20.40 22.34
C PHE A 506 -8.50 19.48 23.55
N ALA A 507 -8.75 20.00 24.76
CA ALA A 507 -8.67 19.19 25.98
C ALA A 507 -9.67 18.02 25.96
N LEU A 508 -10.90 18.27 25.49
CA LEU A 508 -11.94 17.24 25.31
C LEU A 508 -11.57 16.26 24.18
N ARG A 509 -11.04 16.77 23.08
CA ARG A 509 -10.60 15.92 21.93
C ARG A 509 -9.53 14.93 22.34
N PHE A 510 -8.44 15.42 22.96
CA PHE A 510 -7.27 14.63 23.32
C PHE A 510 -7.35 14.01 24.72
N ASN A 511 -8.44 14.26 25.44
CA ASN A 511 -8.61 13.85 26.84
C ASN A 511 -7.44 14.31 27.73
N ASP A 512 -6.98 15.55 27.54
CA ASP A 512 -5.80 16.10 28.21
C ASP A 512 -6.10 17.45 28.88
N VAL A 513 -6.24 17.41 30.19
CA VAL A 513 -6.55 18.58 31.02
C VAL A 513 -5.39 19.60 31.07
N ASN A 514 -4.15 19.17 30.78
CA ASN A 514 -3.01 20.06 30.79
C ASN A 514 -3.14 21.20 29.78
N LEU A 515 -3.87 20.97 28.69
CA LEU A 515 -4.22 22.03 27.72
C LEU A 515 -5.01 23.19 28.33
N LEU A 516 -5.73 22.96 29.42
CA LEU A 516 -6.47 24.01 30.14
C LEU A 516 -5.61 24.69 31.21
N VAL A 517 -4.88 23.90 32.00
CA VAL A 517 -4.26 24.40 33.24
C VAL A 517 -2.79 24.80 33.09
N SER A 518 -2.10 24.36 32.04
CA SER A 518 -0.66 24.62 31.89
C SER A 518 -0.34 26.10 31.70
N GLY A 519 0.51 26.63 32.58
CA GLY A 519 1.06 27.96 32.48
C GLY A 519 2.11 28.16 31.35
N GLN A 520 2.47 27.11 30.62
CA GLN A 520 3.40 27.18 29.48
C GLN A 520 2.75 27.74 28.21
N ILE A 521 1.43 27.61 28.07
CA ILE A 521 0.66 28.03 26.88
C ILE A 521 0.47 29.55 26.88
N ARG A 522 0.87 30.19 25.79
CA ARG A 522 0.69 31.63 25.54
C ARG A 522 -0.46 31.84 24.54
N SER A 523 -1.55 32.46 24.96
CA SER A 523 -2.73 32.65 24.12
C SER A 523 -2.45 33.37 22.79
N GLU A 524 -1.47 34.25 22.75
CA GLU A 524 -1.12 35.02 21.55
C GLU A 524 -0.19 34.30 20.56
N ARG A 525 0.61 33.33 21.03
CA ARG A 525 1.71 32.74 20.23
C ARG A 525 1.64 31.23 20.14
N SER A 526 1.13 30.55 21.17
CA SER A 526 1.12 29.09 21.16
C SER A 526 0.13 28.54 20.13
N LYS A 527 0.64 27.64 19.30
CA LYS A 527 -0.13 26.87 18.33
C LYS A 527 -0.09 25.39 18.70
N LEU A 528 -1.18 24.67 18.48
CA LEU A 528 -1.26 23.22 18.57
C LEU A 528 -1.15 22.64 17.19
N ILE A 529 -0.12 21.82 16.95
CA ILE A 529 0.08 21.05 15.72
C ILE A 529 -0.49 19.65 15.95
N MET A 530 -1.40 19.19 15.09
CA MET A 530 -1.99 17.86 15.10
C MET A 530 -2.00 17.25 13.71
N PHE A 531 -2.32 15.97 13.59
CA PHE A 531 -2.14 15.19 12.36
C PHE A 531 -0.72 15.32 11.85
N ARG A 532 0.22 14.95 12.75
CA ARG A 532 1.66 15.01 12.49
C ARG A 532 2.13 13.82 11.68
N SER A 533 1.48 12.66 11.81
CA SER A 533 1.64 11.56 10.85
C SER A 533 1.21 12.06 9.47
N ILE A 534 2.12 11.90 8.50
CA ILE A 534 1.87 12.31 7.11
C ILE A 534 0.67 11.55 6.53
N ARG A 535 0.51 10.28 6.87
CA ARG A 535 -0.62 9.44 6.47
C ARG A 535 -1.94 9.96 7.03
N ASP A 536 -2.04 10.16 8.35
CA ASP A 536 -3.25 10.70 8.98
C ASP A 536 -3.64 12.06 8.38
N ARG A 537 -2.62 12.89 8.09
CA ARG A 537 -2.80 14.23 7.55
C ARG A 537 -3.41 14.21 6.14
N ILE A 538 -2.87 13.40 5.23
CA ILE A 538 -3.38 13.30 3.85
C ILE A 538 -4.73 12.58 3.79
N GLU A 539 -4.95 11.56 4.60
CA GLU A 539 -6.23 10.84 4.69
C GLU A 539 -7.35 11.74 5.22
N GLN A 540 -7.03 12.63 6.16
CA GLN A 540 -8.02 13.62 6.65
C GLN A 540 -8.44 14.60 5.56
N LEU A 541 -7.51 15.00 4.67
CA LEU A 541 -7.78 15.93 3.57
C LEU A 541 -8.53 15.27 2.40
N ALA A 542 -8.10 14.06 2.01
CA ALA A 542 -8.67 13.33 0.88
C ALA A 542 -8.98 11.87 1.22
N PRO A 543 -10.01 11.60 2.05
CA PRO A 543 -10.37 10.25 2.53
C PRO A 543 -10.96 9.35 1.43
N PHE A 544 -11.04 9.81 0.20
CA PHE A 544 -11.56 9.11 -0.97
C PHE A 544 -10.46 8.55 -1.88
N LEU A 545 -9.19 8.88 -1.60
CA LEU A 545 -8.02 8.27 -2.24
C LEU A 545 -7.51 7.07 -1.42
N ARG A 546 -6.76 6.21 -2.06
CA ARG A 546 -5.93 5.19 -1.40
C ARG A 546 -4.49 5.65 -1.50
N TYR A 547 -3.68 5.32 -0.50
CA TYR A 547 -2.30 5.77 -0.41
C TYR A 547 -1.35 4.59 -0.36
N ASP A 548 -0.20 4.72 -1.01
CA ASP A 548 0.88 3.75 -0.92
C ASP A 548 1.32 3.54 0.52
N THR A 549 1.78 2.35 0.86
CA THR A 549 2.28 2.05 2.21
C THR A 549 3.66 2.62 2.48
N ASP A 550 4.38 2.98 1.42
CA ASP A 550 5.78 3.42 1.46
C ASP A 550 5.92 4.90 1.05
N PRO A 551 5.67 5.86 1.95
CA PRO A 551 6.06 7.26 1.77
C PRO A 551 7.57 7.37 1.78
N TYR A 552 8.15 8.26 0.98
CA TYR A 552 9.59 8.46 0.96
C TYR A 552 10.00 9.92 1.14
N ALA A 553 11.13 10.11 1.85
CA ALA A 553 11.66 11.42 2.15
C ALA A 553 12.70 11.85 1.11
N VAL A 554 12.53 13.06 0.54
CA VAL A 554 13.48 13.65 -0.42
C VAL A 554 13.99 15.00 0.08
N ALA A 555 15.27 15.28 -0.22
CA ALA A 555 15.88 16.57 0.05
C ALA A 555 15.80 17.46 -1.19
N VAL A 556 15.02 18.54 -1.11
CA VAL A 556 14.83 19.49 -2.21
C VAL A 556 14.82 20.91 -1.68
N ASP A 557 15.56 21.82 -2.33
CA ASP A 557 15.64 23.25 -1.98
C ASP A 557 15.99 23.50 -0.51
N GLY A 558 16.84 22.65 0.04
CA GLY A 558 17.32 22.75 1.43
C GLY A 558 16.35 22.27 2.48
N ARG A 559 15.28 21.57 2.11
CA ARG A 559 14.22 21.03 2.98
C ARG A 559 14.04 19.54 2.76
N ILE A 560 13.43 18.89 3.74
CA ILE A 560 12.93 17.51 3.62
C ILE A 560 11.46 17.57 3.25
N VAL A 561 11.08 16.88 2.18
CA VAL A 561 9.71 16.77 1.69
C VAL A 561 9.36 15.30 1.55
N TRP A 562 8.27 14.89 2.16
CA TRP A 562 7.70 13.57 1.98
C TRP A 562 6.94 13.50 0.66
N VAL A 563 7.09 12.42 -0.06
CA VAL A 563 6.31 12.10 -1.26
C VAL A 563 5.51 10.83 -0.99
N VAL A 564 4.21 10.87 -1.26
CA VAL A 564 3.29 9.75 -1.08
C VAL A 564 2.51 9.52 -2.36
N ASP A 565 2.49 8.29 -2.83
CA ASP A 565 1.68 7.91 -3.96
C ASP A 565 0.21 7.75 -3.56
N ALA A 566 -0.70 8.25 -4.41
CA ALA A 566 -2.12 8.13 -4.15
C ALA A 566 -2.88 7.58 -5.36
N TYR A 567 -3.81 6.67 -5.07
CA TYR A 567 -4.52 5.87 -6.03
C TYR A 567 -6.00 6.19 -6.10
N THR A 568 -6.53 6.13 -7.32
CA THR A 568 -7.95 5.99 -7.57
C THR A 568 -8.26 4.52 -7.85
N VAL A 569 -9.25 3.98 -7.15
CA VAL A 569 -9.65 2.57 -7.28
C VAL A 569 -11.15 2.43 -7.47
N SER A 570 -11.57 1.39 -8.19
CA SER A 570 -12.97 1.02 -8.33
C SER A 570 -13.13 -0.50 -8.40
N SER A 571 -14.23 -1.00 -7.87
CA SER A 571 -14.68 -2.39 -8.05
C SER A 571 -15.78 -2.53 -9.11
N LYS A 572 -15.94 -1.51 -9.97
CA LYS A 572 -17.06 -1.40 -10.90
C LYS A 572 -16.64 -1.18 -12.36
N TYR A 573 -15.46 -1.68 -12.74
CA TYR A 573 -15.05 -1.70 -14.14
C TYR A 573 -15.61 -2.96 -14.82
N PRO A 574 -16.50 -2.84 -15.84
CA PRO A 574 -17.17 -4.00 -16.43
C PRO A 574 -16.19 -4.94 -17.14
N TYR A 575 -16.37 -6.24 -16.96
CA TYR A 575 -15.51 -7.33 -17.50
C TYR A 575 -14.07 -7.38 -16.96
N SER A 576 -13.61 -6.44 -16.16
CA SER A 576 -12.27 -6.51 -15.59
C SER A 576 -12.19 -7.51 -14.44
N GLN A 577 -11.09 -8.28 -14.40
CA GLN A 577 -10.78 -9.24 -13.35
C GLN A 577 -10.65 -8.55 -12.00
N TYR A 578 -11.29 -9.13 -10.98
CA TYR A 578 -11.07 -8.72 -9.59
C TYR A 578 -9.73 -9.24 -9.09
N VAL A 579 -9.04 -8.38 -8.38
CA VAL A 579 -7.82 -8.70 -7.63
C VAL A 579 -7.99 -8.31 -6.17
N ASP A 580 -7.33 -9.06 -5.30
CA ASP A 580 -7.13 -8.65 -3.92
C ASP A 580 -5.83 -7.84 -3.88
N GLY A 581 -5.93 -6.56 -3.57
CA GLY A 581 -4.78 -5.66 -3.54
C GLY A 581 -3.87 -5.91 -2.35
N VAL A 582 -2.70 -5.29 -2.39
CA VAL A 582 -1.65 -5.35 -1.37
C VAL A 582 -1.37 -3.96 -0.80
N GLY A 583 -0.76 -3.88 0.36
CA GLY A 583 -0.32 -2.62 0.95
C GLY A 583 -1.45 -1.59 1.08
N GLY A 584 -1.18 -0.37 0.68
CA GLY A 584 -2.11 0.77 0.75
C GLY A 584 -3.33 0.68 -0.18
N ILE A 585 -3.27 -0.20 -1.19
CA ILE A 585 -4.41 -0.50 -2.08
C ILE A 585 -5.09 -1.82 -1.74
N SER A 586 -5.00 -2.24 -0.47
CA SER A 586 -5.65 -3.45 0.04
C SER A 586 -7.17 -3.46 -0.19
N GLY A 587 -7.74 -4.67 -0.28
CA GLY A 587 -9.16 -4.89 -0.56
C GLY A 587 -9.41 -5.32 -2.00
N ARG A 588 -10.67 -5.64 -2.31
CA ARG A 588 -11.06 -6.17 -3.61
C ARG A 588 -11.45 -5.05 -4.58
N PHE A 589 -10.76 -4.95 -5.71
CA PHE A 589 -11.04 -3.98 -6.76
C PHE A 589 -10.74 -4.58 -8.15
N ASN A 590 -11.14 -3.87 -9.21
CA ASN A 590 -10.87 -4.27 -10.60
C ASN A 590 -10.52 -3.08 -11.53
N TYR A 591 -10.13 -1.96 -10.92
CA TYR A 591 -9.58 -0.78 -11.59
C TYR A 591 -8.68 -0.03 -10.63
N VAL A 592 -7.48 0.37 -11.11
CA VAL A 592 -6.55 1.19 -10.33
C VAL A 592 -5.72 2.09 -11.24
N ARG A 593 -5.45 3.32 -10.77
CA ARG A 593 -4.51 4.27 -11.37
C ARG A 593 -3.73 5.00 -10.27
N ASN A 594 -2.43 5.22 -10.48
CA ASN A 594 -1.70 6.22 -9.73
C ASN A 594 -1.94 7.59 -10.37
N SER A 595 -2.99 8.25 -9.97
CA SER A 595 -3.42 9.51 -10.57
C SER A 595 -2.93 10.73 -9.83
N VAL A 596 -2.45 10.57 -8.59
CA VAL A 596 -2.05 11.68 -7.73
C VAL A 596 -0.74 11.36 -7.02
N LYS A 597 0.17 12.33 -6.99
CA LYS A 597 1.33 12.38 -6.10
C LYS A 597 1.04 13.41 -5.03
N VAL A 598 1.23 13.05 -3.78
CA VAL A 598 1.03 13.94 -2.64
C VAL A 598 2.39 14.28 -2.05
N THR A 599 2.61 15.55 -1.74
CA THR A 599 3.82 15.99 -1.03
C THR A 599 3.45 16.61 0.30
N VAL A 600 4.27 16.36 1.32
CA VAL A 600 4.14 16.96 2.66
C VAL A 600 5.49 17.53 3.09
N ASP A 601 5.56 18.84 3.32
CA ASP A 601 6.77 19.48 3.86
C ASP A 601 6.99 19.00 5.30
N ALA A 602 8.15 18.39 5.59
CA ALA A 602 8.43 17.82 6.90
C ALA A 602 8.53 18.87 8.04
N TYR A 603 8.80 20.13 7.70
CA TYR A 603 8.87 21.24 8.65
C TYR A 603 7.53 21.94 8.85
N ASN A 604 6.87 22.35 7.75
CA ASN A 604 5.64 23.15 7.78
C ASN A 604 4.36 22.29 7.79
N GLY A 605 4.42 21.04 7.30
CA GLY A 605 3.24 20.21 7.09
C GLY A 605 2.36 20.65 5.93
N ASP A 606 2.85 21.46 5.02
CA ASP A 606 2.13 21.89 3.82
C ASP A 606 1.88 20.68 2.91
N VAL A 607 0.61 20.46 2.55
CA VAL A 607 0.20 19.33 1.70
C VAL A 607 -0.21 19.80 0.32
N GLN A 608 0.33 19.15 -0.71
CA GLN A 608 -0.06 19.38 -2.11
C GLN A 608 -0.43 18.08 -2.79
N PHE A 609 -1.57 18.05 -3.49
CA PHE A 609 -2.05 16.92 -4.26
C PHE A 609 -1.87 17.22 -5.75
N TYR A 610 -0.84 16.65 -6.38
CA TYR A 610 -0.55 16.85 -7.80
C TYR A 610 -1.18 15.79 -8.66
N VAL A 611 -2.02 16.19 -9.63
CA VAL A 611 -2.64 15.26 -10.59
C VAL A 611 -1.62 14.89 -11.66
N VAL A 612 -1.15 13.64 -11.63
CA VAL A 612 -0.16 13.08 -12.55
C VAL A 612 -0.83 12.52 -13.81
N ASP A 613 -1.89 11.70 -13.64
CA ASP A 613 -2.68 11.21 -14.76
C ASP A 613 -3.96 12.03 -14.93
N ARG A 614 -3.89 13.01 -15.85
CA ARG A 614 -5.05 13.85 -16.21
C ARG A 614 -6.13 13.10 -17.01
N THR A 615 -5.81 11.92 -17.53
CA THR A 615 -6.71 11.13 -18.38
C THR A 615 -7.63 10.24 -17.55
N ASP A 616 -7.27 9.94 -16.30
CA ASP A 616 -8.09 9.14 -15.39
C ASP A 616 -9.43 9.81 -15.08
N PRO A 617 -10.57 9.19 -15.45
CA PRO A 617 -11.91 9.73 -15.16
C PRO A 617 -12.22 9.84 -13.67
N MET A 618 -11.66 8.96 -12.84
CA MET A 618 -11.87 8.97 -11.39
C MET A 618 -11.28 10.25 -10.75
N VAL A 619 -10.02 10.56 -11.04
CA VAL A 619 -9.41 11.80 -10.50
C VAL A 619 -10.08 13.05 -11.06
N ARG A 620 -10.53 13.02 -12.31
CA ARG A 620 -11.29 14.13 -12.92
C ARG A 620 -12.61 14.37 -12.18
N ALA A 621 -13.32 13.32 -11.79
CA ALA A 621 -14.55 13.42 -10.99
C ALA A 621 -14.25 14.00 -9.61
N TRP A 622 -13.22 13.53 -8.93
CA TRP A 622 -12.81 14.07 -7.62
C TRP A 622 -12.35 15.52 -7.70
N ARG A 623 -11.60 15.88 -8.74
CA ARG A 623 -11.17 17.27 -8.97
C ARG A 623 -12.36 18.22 -9.19
N GLN A 624 -13.42 17.78 -9.88
CA GLN A 624 -14.66 18.57 -10.01
C GLN A 624 -15.37 18.75 -8.65
N ALA A 625 -15.37 17.70 -7.82
CA ALA A 625 -15.98 17.75 -6.49
C ALA A 625 -15.18 18.62 -5.52
N PHE A 626 -13.84 18.55 -5.57
CA PHE A 626 -12.91 19.26 -4.66
C PHE A 626 -11.88 20.09 -5.44
N PRO A 627 -12.29 21.18 -6.11
CA PRO A 627 -11.44 21.91 -7.05
C PRO A 627 -10.25 22.62 -6.40
N THR A 628 -10.33 22.96 -5.11
CA THR A 628 -9.27 23.66 -4.37
C THR A 628 -8.21 22.70 -3.79
N LEU A 629 -8.46 21.41 -3.81
CA LEU A 629 -7.57 20.42 -3.21
C LEU A 629 -6.43 20.03 -4.17
N PHE A 630 -6.71 19.95 -5.47
CA PHE A 630 -5.80 19.40 -6.46
C PHE A 630 -5.07 20.48 -7.25
N SER A 631 -3.76 20.29 -7.41
CA SER A 631 -2.88 21.07 -8.27
C SER A 631 -2.52 20.28 -9.54
N ASP A 632 -2.18 21.00 -10.61
CA ASP A 632 -1.66 20.37 -11.82
C ASP A 632 -0.21 19.88 -11.60
N PHE A 633 0.15 18.73 -12.18
CA PHE A 633 1.51 18.19 -12.13
C PHE A 633 2.57 19.19 -12.59
N ALA A 634 2.23 20.06 -13.55
CA ALA A 634 3.14 21.12 -14.03
C ALA A 634 3.56 22.10 -12.93
N ALA A 635 2.75 22.26 -11.88
CA ALA A 635 3.06 23.16 -10.75
C ALA A 635 4.00 22.51 -9.72
N MET A 636 4.29 21.21 -9.81
CA MET A 636 5.27 20.56 -8.95
C MET A 636 6.67 21.12 -9.24
N PRO A 637 7.46 21.44 -8.20
CA PRO A 637 8.86 21.85 -8.37
C PRO A 637 9.67 20.83 -9.17
N ASP A 638 10.57 21.30 -10.02
CA ASP A 638 11.36 20.42 -10.88
C ASP A 638 12.27 19.51 -10.06
N GLY A 639 12.86 20.00 -8.97
CA GLY A 639 13.65 19.17 -8.05
C GLY A 639 12.85 17.99 -7.48
N LEU A 640 11.55 18.17 -7.17
CA LEU A 640 10.70 17.04 -6.73
C LEU A 640 10.41 16.05 -7.86
N LYS A 641 10.23 16.55 -9.10
CA LYS A 641 10.00 15.68 -10.27
C LYS A 641 11.16 14.74 -10.55
N ASP A 642 12.39 15.18 -10.25
CA ASP A 642 13.59 14.38 -10.47
C ASP A 642 13.75 13.24 -9.45
N HIS A 643 13.03 13.29 -8.32
CA HIS A 643 13.00 12.28 -7.27
C HIS A 643 11.75 11.39 -7.29
N LEU A 644 10.84 11.53 -8.27
CA LEU A 644 9.66 10.68 -8.34
C LEU A 644 10.03 9.23 -8.61
N ARG A 645 9.41 8.32 -7.86
CA ARG A 645 9.53 6.86 -8.05
C ARG A 645 8.26 6.31 -8.71
N TYR A 646 8.38 5.14 -9.33
CA TYR A 646 7.18 4.40 -9.72
C TYR A 646 6.55 3.79 -8.47
N PRO A 647 5.20 3.84 -8.29
CA PRO A 647 4.55 3.40 -7.07
C PRO A 647 4.69 1.88 -6.86
N GLU A 648 5.19 1.48 -5.71
CA GLU A 648 5.54 0.09 -5.44
C GLU A 648 4.31 -0.81 -5.33
N ASP A 649 3.30 -0.43 -4.54
CA ASP A 649 2.05 -1.20 -4.40
C ASP A 649 1.32 -1.38 -5.74
N LEU A 650 1.32 -0.34 -6.59
CA LEU A 650 0.75 -0.46 -7.93
C LEU A 650 1.55 -1.43 -8.81
N PHE A 651 2.89 -1.34 -8.76
CA PHE A 651 3.76 -2.20 -9.56
C PHE A 651 3.61 -3.68 -9.17
N ARG A 652 3.50 -3.97 -7.87
CA ARG A 652 3.20 -5.33 -7.36
C ARG A 652 1.89 -5.87 -7.95
N VAL A 653 0.81 -5.07 -7.90
CA VAL A 653 -0.49 -5.46 -8.47
C VAL A 653 -0.39 -5.63 -9.99
N GLN A 654 0.28 -4.71 -10.68
CA GLN A 654 0.45 -4.79 -12.13
C GLN A 654 1.26 -6.03 -12.54
N ALA A 655 2.33 -6.34 -11.82
CA ALA A 655 3.13 -7.55 -12.05
C ALA A 655 2.30 -8.83 -11.87
N ASP A 656 1.50 -8.91 -10.80
CA ASP A 656 0.61 -10.05 -10.54
C ASP A 656 -0.44 -10.23 -11.64
N VAL A 657 -1.08 -9.15 -12.06
CA VAL A 657 -2.05 -9.20 -13.16
C VAL A 657 -1.36 -9.54 -14.48
N TYR A 658 -0.22 -8.92 -14.76
CA TYR A 658 0.53 -9.13 -16.00
C TYR A 658 1.02 -10.57 -16.14
N ALA A 659 1.41 -11.22 -15.05
CA ALA A 659 1.83 -12.61 -15.02
C ALA A 659 0.81 -13.58 -15.67
N THR A 660 -0.47 -13.23 -15.67
CA THR A 660 -1.54 -13.97 -16.36
C THR A 660 -1.97 -13.28 -17.66
N TYR A 661 -2.13 -11.95 -17.63
CA TYR A 661 -2.74 -11.17 -18.70
C TYR A 661 -1.75 -10.67 -19.77
N HIS A 662 -0.48 -11.12 -19.73
CA HIS A 662 0.45 -11.01 -20.86
C HIS A 662 -0.02 -11.91 -22.03
N VAL A 663 -0.74 -13.00 -21.74
CA VAL A 663 -1.35 -13.89 -22.73
C VAL A 663 -2.63 -13.24 -23.25
N VAL A 664 -2.59 -12.70 -24.48
CA VAL A 664 -3.73 -11.98 -25.08
C VAL A 664 -4.61 -12.86 -25.96
N GLU A 665 -4.12 -14.03 -26.38
CA GLU A 665 -4.90 -14.94 -27.21
C GLU A 665 -5.83 -15.80 -26.33
N PRO A 666 -7.18 -15.76 -26.53
CA PRO A 666 -8.14 -16.39 -25.63
C PRO A 666 -7.97 -17.90 -25.43
N ARG A 667 -7.51 -18.64 -26.44
CA ARG A 667 -7.30 -20.08 -26.33
C ARG A 667 -6.12 -20.42 -25.40
N ARG A 668 -4.98 -19.74 -25.59
CA ARG A 668 -3.79 -19.92 -24.75
C ARG A 668 -4.08 -19.47 -23.32
N PHE A 669 -4.79 -18.35 -23.18
CA PHE A 669 -5.24 -17.85 -21.89
C PHE A 669 -6.09 -18.89 -21.14
N PHE A 670 -7.09 -19.47 -21.82
CA PHE A 670 -7.96 -20.50 -21.24
C PHE A 670 -7.19 -21.78 -20.86
N GLN A 671 -6.26 -22.22 -21.70
CA GLN A 671 -5.40 -23.41 -21.44
C GLN A 671 -4.48 -23.20 -20.23
N GLY A 672 -4.10 -21.98 -19.93
CA GLY A 672 -3.28 -21.63 -18.75
C GLY A 672 -1.82 -22.12 -18.80
N SER A 673 -1.37 -22.68 -19.93
CA SER A 673 -0.03 -23.29 -20.07
C SER A 673 1.12 -22.28 -20.14
N GLU A 674 0.81 -21.03 -20.48
CA GLU A 674 1.80 -19.95 -20.61
C GLU A 674 1.73 -18.95 -19.44
N ARG A 675 1.10 -19.28 -18.33
CA ARG A 675 1.02 -18.41 -17.14
C ARG A 675 2.37 -18.31 -16.46
N TRP A 676 2.64 -17.12 -15.95
CA TRP A 676 3.82 -16.85 -15.13
C TRP A 676 3.42 -16.61 -13.66
N LEU A 677 4.43 -16.64 -12.81
CA LEU A 677 4.36 -16.20 -11.42
C LEU A 677 5.47 -15.18 -11.18
N VAL A 678 5.24 -14.25 -10.30
CA VAL A 678 6.32 -13.45 -9.70
C VAL A 678 7.29 -14.42 -9.02
N SER A 679 8.61 -14.21 -9.22
CA SER A 679 9.63 -15.09 -8.62
C SER A 679 9.44 -15.20 -7.11
N PRO A 680 9.54 -16.41 -6.53
CA PRO A 680 9.65 -16.56 -5.09
C PRO A 680 10.88 -15.83 -4.55
N ASP A 681 10.85 -15.47 -3.26
CA ASP A 681 12.01 -14.89 -2.57
C ASP A 681 13.17 -15.90 -2.54
N PRO A 682 14.32 -15.61 -3.18
CA PRO A 682 15.44 -16.52 -3.21
C PRO A 682 16.00 -16.91 -1.84
N ASN A 683 15.95 -16.00 -0.86
CA ASN A 683 16.49 -16.24 0.48
C ASN A 683 15.61 -17.20 1.28
N GLU A 684 14.28 -17.11 1.15
CA GLU A 684 13.37 -18.08 1.77
C GLU A 684 13.46 -19.46 1.12
N ALA A 685 13.63 -19.51 -0.20
CA ALA A 685 13.78 -20.76 -0.92
C ALA A 685 15.03 -21.56 -0.49
N ILE A 686 16.13 -20.87 -0.12
CA ILE A 686 17.37 -21.50 0.38
C ILE A 686 17.21 -22.05 1.79
N THR A 687 16.49 -21.35 2.65
CA THR A 687 16.33 -21.75 4.06
C THR A 687 15.36 -22.90 4.28
N GLY A 688 14.69 -23.38 3.23
CA GLY A 688 13.80 -24.54 3.29
C GLY A 688 12.46 -24.29 4.04
N VAL A 689 12.13 -23.04 4.33
CA VAL A 689 10.85 -22.63 4.93
C VAL A 689 9.75 -22.56 3.85
N THR A 690 9.81 -23.43 2.85
CA THR A 690 8.71 -23.62 1.91
C THR A 690 7.66 -24.56 2.53
N ALA A 691 6.96 -24.09 3.53
CA ALA A 691 5.65 -24.67 3.83
C ALA A 691 4.70 -24.26 2.70
N VAL A 692 4.69 -25.04 1.63
CA VAL A 692 3.60 -25.03 0.66
C VAL A 692 2.37 -25.60 1.40
N GLU A 693 1.72 -24.79 2.20
CA GLU A 693 0.34 -25.06 2.54
C GLU A 693 -0.49 -24.87 1.26
N THR A 694 -0.72 -25.97 0.57
CA THR A 694 -1.85 -26.06 -0.36
C THR A 694 -3.07 -25.61 0.43
N PRO A 695 -3.77 -24.54 0.08
CA PRO A 695 -4.97 -24.16 0.79
C PRO A 695 -5.89 -25.39 0.73
N ALA A 696 -6.19 -25.99 1.89
CA ALA A 696 -7.22 -26.99 1.98
C ALA A 696 -8.45 -26.37 1.29
N ALA A 697 -8.86 -26.96 0.19
CA ALA A 697 -10.11 -26.64 -0.45
C ALA A 697 -11.16 -26.66 0.63
N ALA A 698 -11.74 -25.52 0.96
CA ALA A 698 -12.94 -25.48 1.76
C ALA A 698 -13.91 -26.49 1.14
N PRO A 699 -14.61 -27.33 1.93
CA PRO A 699 -15.45 -28.38 1.42
C PRO A 699 -16.75 -27.79 0.84
N ASP A 700 -16.64 -27.09 -0.29
CA ASP A 700 -17.76 -26.81 -1.17
C ASP A 700 -17.57 -27.60 -2.46
N SER A 701 -17.84 -28.87 -2.30
CA SER A 701 -18.00 -29.84 -3.37
C SER A 701 -19.17 -29.45 -4.27
N ARG A 702 -18.94 -28.62 -5.29
CA ARG A 702 -19.78 -28.49 -6.51
C ARG A 702 -19.28 -27.44 -7.52
N ALA A 703 -18.02 -27.10 -7.55
CA ALA A 703 -17.49 -26.24 -8.61
C ALA A 703 -16.35 -26.97 -9.35
N THR A 704 -16.71 -27.81 -10.33
CA THR A 704 -15.85 -28.15 -11.43
C THR A 704 -15.86 -26.96 -12.40
N SER A 705 -15.25 -25.85 -12.02
CA SER A 705 -14.93 -24.78 -12.93
C SER A 705 -13.40 -24.64 -12.97
N SER A 706 -12.86 -24.64 -14.19
CA SER A 706 -11.47 -24.28 -14.50
C SER A 706 -11.18 -22.81 -14.23
N ARG A 707 -11.70 -22.28 -13.14
CA ARG A 707 -11.46 -20.93 -12.68
C ARG A 707 -9.97 -20.80 -12.37
N PRO A 708 -9.25 -19.78 -12.88
CA PRO A 708 -7.94 -19.48 -12.38
C PRO A 708 -8.11 -19.26 -10.87
N ALA A 709 -7.53 -20.16 -10.08
CA ALA A 709 -7.44 -19.97 -8.64
C ALA A 709 -6.89 -18.57 -8.43
N SER A 710 -7.56 -17.77 -7.60
CA SER A 710 -6.93 -16.58 -7.05
C SER A 710 -5.60 -17.08 -6.47
N ILE A 711 -4.50 -16.67 -7.09
CA ILE A 711 -3.16 -17.14 -6.73
C ILE A 711 -2.86 -16.51 -5.37
N ARG A 712 -3.27 -17.15 -4.29
CA ARG A 712 -2.69 -16.92 -2.97
C ARG A 712 -1.38 -17.71 -2.96
N ALA A 713 -0.29 -17.03 -3.32
CA ALA A 713 1.03 -17.58 -3.09
C ALA A 713 1.24 -17.68 -1.57
N THR A 714 1.46 -18.87 -1.10
CA THR A 714 1.84 -19.17 0.29
C THR A 714 3.34 -19.01 0.52
N THR A 715 4.14 -18.87 -0.54
CA THR A 715 5.56 -18.49 -0.51
C THR A 715 5.69 -16.98 -0.58
N LYS A 716 6.52 -16.40 0.27
CA LYS A 716 6.90 -14.99 0.14
C LYS A 716 7.50 -14.78 -1.24
N ARG A 717 6.99 -13.78 -1.95
CA ARG A 717 7.48 -13.41 -3.27
C ARG A 717 8.65 -12.45 -3.13
N GLN A 718 9.54 -12.46 -4.08
CA GLN A 718 10.56 -11.43 -4.16
C GLN A 718 9.89 -10.07 -4.36
N ASP A 719 10.17 -9.13 -3.48
CA ASP A 719 9.70 -7.76 -3.60
C ASP A 719 10.35 -7.08 -4.82
N PRO A 720 9.63 -6.19 -5.52
CA PRO A 720 10.24 -5.39 -6.57
C PRO A 720 11.32 -4.48 -5.98
N TYR A 721 12.34 -4.17 -6.76
CA TYR A 721 13.44 -3.35 -6.27
C TYR A 721 13.89 -2.30 -7.29
N ASN A 722 14.35 -1.18 -6.80
CA ASN A 722 14.82 -0.07 -7.61
C ASN A 722 16.28 -0.25 -8.04
N LEU A 723 16.57 0.07 -9.31
CA LEU A 723 17.90 0.06 -9.89
C LEU A 723 18.11 1.31 -10.76
N TYR A 724 19.35 1.77 -10.86
CA TYR A 724 19.76 2.76 -11.86
C TYR A 724 20.63 2.08 -12.91
N ILE A 725 20.00 1.63 -13.99
CA ILE A 725 20.63 0.77 -15.00
C ILE A 725 20.21 1.13 -16.42
N ARG A 726 20.99 0.65 -17.39
CA ARG A 726 20.63 0.70 -18.79
C ARG A 726 19.98 -0.60 -19.23
N LEU A 727 18.72 -0.53 -19.66
CA LEU A 727 18.01 -1.67 -20.22
C LEU A 727 18.46 -1.95 -21.66
N PRO A 728 18.37 -3.23 -22.12
CA PRO A 728 18.67 -3.58 -23.50
C PRO A 728 17.86 -2.78 -24.50
N GLY A 729 18.56 -2.15 -25.46
CA GLY A 729 17.95 -1.27 -26.46
C GLY A 729 17.75 0.19 -26.04
N ASP A 730 18.09 0.55 -24.80
CA ASP A 730 18.11 1.94 -24.35
C ASP A 730 19.47 2.59 -24.60
N ASP A 731 19.47 3.88 -24.92
CA ASP A 731 20.70 4.67 -25.15
C ASP A 731 21.32 5.19 -23.83
N ARG A 732 20.54 5.18 -22.72
CA ARG A 732 20.93 5.76 -21.43
C ARG A 732 20.39 4.92 -20.28
N GLU A 733 21.00 5.12 -19.12
CA GLU A 733 20.54 4.59 -17.85
C GLU A 733 19.21 5.25 -17.45
N SER A 734 18.40 4.50 -16.71
CA SER A 734 17.14 4.94 -16.11
C SER A 734 17.02 4.43 -14.68
N PHE A 735 16.46 5.24 -13.83
CA PHE A 735 15.99 4.78 -12.53
C PHE A 735 14.67 4.03 -12.73
N LEU A 736 14.65 2.78 -12.35
CA LEU A 736 13.51 1.90 -12.64
C LEU A 736 13.28 0.89 -11.51
N MET A 737 12.08 0.37 -11.46
CA MET A 737 11.71 -0.76 -10.63
C MET A 737 11.68 -2.03 -11.48
N LEU A 738 12.13 -3.17 -10.94
CA LEU A 738 12.26 -4.43 -11.66
C LEU A 738 11.60 -5.58 -10.90
N GLN A 739 10.94 -6.48 -11.66
CA GLN A 739 10.32 -7.70 -11.15
C GLN A 739 10.56 -8.88 -12.09
N ALA A 740 11.08 -9.98 -11.56
CA ALA A 740 11.31 -11.22 -12.32
C ALA A 740 10.11 -12.16 -12.30
N PHE A 741 9.90 -12.90 -13.41
CA PHE A 741 8.86 -13.93 -13.54
C PHE A 741 9.44 -15.30 -13.82
N VAL A 742 8.80 -16.30 -13.22
CA VAL A 742 9.07 -17.74 -13.44
C VAL A 742 7.79 -18.41 -14.00
N PRO A 743 7.89 -19.57 -14.69
CA PRO A 743 6.70 -20.26 -15.19
C PRO A 743 5.90 -20.87 -14.05
N VAL A 744 4.58 -20.99 -14.22
CA VAL A 744 3.74 -21.79 -13.33
C VAL A 744 4.08 -23.26 -13.51
N SER A 745 4.52 -23.93 -12.45
CA SER A 745 4.79 -25.36 -12.40
C SER A 745 3.96 -26.03 -11.32
N GLN A 746 3.49 -27.26 -11.56
CA GLN A 746 2.67 -27.99 -10.58
C GLN A 746 3.45 -28.30 -9.28
N ASN A 747 4.79 -28.39 -9.35
CA ASN A 747 5.65 -28.77 -8.24
C ASN A 747 6.60 -27.63 -7.80
N ASN A 748 6.43 -26.40 -8.31
CA ASN A 748 7.37 -25.27 -8.13
C ASN A 748 8.85 -25.60 -8.49
N GLU A 749 9.08 -26.61 -9.32
CA GLU A 749 10.44 -27.08 -9.67
C GLU A 749 11.06 -26.31 -10.83
N GLN A 750 10.25 -25.57 -11.61
CA GLN A 750 10.75 -24.78 -12.74
C GLN A 750 10.98 -23.34 -12.33
N LEU A 751 12.15 -23.05 -11.82
CA LEU A 751 12.55 -21.72 -11.33
C LEU A 751 13.35 -20.93 -12.37
N ARG A 752 13.26 -21.31 -13.66
CA ARG A 752 13.91 -20.59 -14.76
C ARG A 752 13.29 -19.22 -14.97
N LEU A 753 14.07 -18.26 -15.40
CA LEU A 753 13.56 -16.94 -15.78
C LEU A 753 12.79 -17.05 -17.10
N VAL A 754 11.55 -16.55 -17.14
CA VAL A 754 10.75 -16.47 -18.36
C VAL A 754 10.59 -15.03 -18.86
N SER A 755 10.60 -14.08 -17.95
CA SER A 755 10.52 -12.65 -18.26
C SER A 755 10.93 -11.82 -17.06
N PHE A 756 11.25 -10.57 -17.30
CA PHE A 756 11.23 -9.53 -16.26
C PHE A 756 10.47 -8.30 -16.75
N LEU A 757 9.78 -7.65 -15.81
CA LEU A 757 9.04 -6.41 -16.02
C LEU A 757 9.81 -5.27 -15.39
N SER A 758 9.93 -4.15 -16.07
CA SER A 758 10.49 -2.91 -15.54
C SER A 758 9.49 -1.76 -15.64
N ALA A 759 9.57 -0.85 -14.69
CA ALA A 759 8.82 0.41 -14.68
C ALA A 759 9.78 1.58 -14.52
N LYS A 760 9.92 2.42 -15.54
CA LYS A 760 10.81 3.57 -15.55
C LYS A 760 10.22 4.73 -14.75
N ALA A 761 11.08 5.42 -13.99
CA ALA A 761 10.68 6.53 -13.11
C ALA A 761 11.34 7.86 -13.43
N ASP A 762 12.15 7.97 -14.47
CA ASP A 762 12.75 9.23 -14.88
C ASP A 762 11.73 10.17 -15.53
N ARG A 763 11.95 11.47 -15.42
CA ARG A 763 11.05 12.51 -15.89
C ARG A 763 10.60 12.36 -17.35
N ARG A 764 11.45 11.81 -18.24
CA ARG A 764 11.16 11.66 -19.68
C ARG A 764 10.27 10.47 -19.99
N ASN A 765 10.41 9.40 -19.23
CA ASN A 765 9.79 8.09 -19.49
C ASN A 765 9.03 7.56 -18.28
N TYR A 766 8.62 8.46 -17.38
CA TYR A 766 7.88 8.13 -16.17
C TYR A 766 6.64 7.28 -16.45
N GLY A 767 6.56 6.12 -15.79
CA GLY A 767 5.44 5.19 -15.92
C GLY A 767 5.48 4.33 -17.19
N GLN A 768 6.58 4.35 -17.96
CA GLN A 768 6.78 3.41 -19.07
C GLN A 768 7.08 2.02 -18.50
N LEU A 769 6.19 1.07 -18.79
CA LEU A 769 6.34 -0.34 -18.45
C LEU A 769 6.90 -1.11 -19.63
N GLU A 770 7.94 -1.91 -19.41
CA GLU A 770 8.58 -2.74 -20.44
C GLU A 770 8.75 -4.18 -19.93
N SER A 771 8.39 -5.15 -20.77
CA SER A 771 8.52 -6.58 -20.45
C SER A 771 9.54 -7.22 -21.38
N PHE A 772 10.54 -7.87 -20.83
CA PHE A 772 11.57 -8.57 -21.57
C PHE A 772 11.36 -10.09 -21.44
N VAL A 773 11.04 -10.74 -22.55
CA VAL A 773 10.69 -12.17 -22.58
C VAL A 773 11.88 -12.97 -23.04
N MET A 774 12.26 -13.98 -22.25
CA MET A 774 13.39 -14.86 -22.57
C MET A 774 13.12 -15.70 -23.83
N PRO A 775 14.16 -16.06 -24.60
CA PRO A 775 14.01 -16.84 -25.83
C PRO A 775 13.35 -18.19 -25.57
N GLN A 776 12.41 -18.57 -26.43
CA GLN A 776 11.82 -19.91 -26.36
C GLN A 776 12.88 -20.97 -26.74
N GLY A 777 13.01 -22.00 -25.90
CA GLY A 777 13.96 -23.09 -26.13
C GLY A 777 15.32 -22.93 -25.44
N GLN A 778 15.60 -21.75 -24.84
CA GLN A 778 16.75 -21.58 -23.95
C GLN A 778 16.28 -21.62 -22.50
N GLN A 779 17.02 -22.28 -21.64
CA GLN A 779 16.79 -22.26 -20.20
C GLN A 779 17.66 -21.18 -19.60
N VAL A 780 17.04 -20.01 -19.30
CA VAL A 780 17.72 -18.92 -18.61
C VAL A 780 17.52 -19.09 -17.11
N THR A 781 18.59 -19.09 -16.36
CA THR A 781 18.58 -19.24 -14.90
C THR A 781 17.73 -18.14 -14.27
N GLY A 782 16.83 -18.49 -13.34
CA GLY A 782 16.03 -17.53 -12.57
C GLY A 782 16.66 -17.15 -11.23
N PRO A 783 16.11 -16.13 -10.51
CA PRO A 783 16.72 -15.62 -9.27
C PRO A 783 16.93 -16.69 -8.19
N VAL A 784 15.95 -17.58 -8.00
CA VAL A 784 16.05 -18.67 -6.99
C VAL A 784 17.14 -19.69 -7.40
N GLN A 785 17.21 -20.04 -8.68
CA GLN A 785 18.27 -20.94 -9.16
C GLN A 785 19.65 -20.32 -8.99
N ALA A 786 19.81 -19.03 -9.34
CA ALA A 786 21.07 -18.31 -9.14
C ALA A 786 21.50 -18.30 -7.66
N ALA A 787 20.56 -18.09 -6.76
CA ALA A 787 20.83 -18.17 -5.32
C ALA A 787 21.25 -19.58 -4.88
N LEU A 788 20.61 -20.62 -5.42
CA LEU A 788 20.99 -22.01 -5.14
C LEU A 788 22.38 -22.32 -5.66
N GLU A 789 22.75 -21.91 -6.89
CA GLU A 789 24.10 -22.08 -7.46
C GLU A 789 25.17 -21.41 -6.59
N ILE A 790 24.92 -20.15 -6.12
CA ILE A 790 25.81 -19.44 -5.20
C ILE A 790 25.99 -20.24 -3.89
N ASN A 791 24.91 -20.77 -3.31
CA ASN A 791 24.99 -21.45 -2.02
C ASN A 791 25.49 -22.90 -2.10
N GLN A 792 25.46 -23.53 -3.28
CA GLN A 792 25.93 -24.91 -3.50
C GLN A 792 27.39 -24.97 -3.97
N ASP A 793 27.97 -23.85 -4.45
CA ASP A 793 29.39 -23.81 -4.76
C ASP A 793 30.23 -24.11 -3.53
N GLN A 794 31.10 -25.14 -3.59
CA GLN A 794 31.83 -25.64 -2.44
C GLN A 794 32.75 -24.58 -1.82
N ARG A 795 33.35 -23.69 -2.62
CA ARG A 795 34.26 -22.63 -2.18
C ARG A 795 33.47 -21.57 -1.41
N ILE A 796 32.33 -21.16 -1.96
CA ILE A 796 31.46 -20.14 -1.35
C ILE A 796 30.74 -20.69 -0.11
N ALA A 797 30.21 -21.91 -0.18
CA ALA A 797 29.57 -22.59 0.94
C ALA A 797 30.52 -22.76 2.14
N SER A 798 31.80 -23.05 1.89
CA SER A 798 32.81 -23.11 2.93
C SER A 798 33.06 -21.74 3.59
N GLN A 799 33.10 -20.68 2.81
CA GLN A 799 33.18 -19.30 3.35
C GLN A 799 31.94 -18.92 4.15
N PHE A 800 30.74 -19.22 3.65
CA PHE A 800 29.49 -18.97 4.36
C PHE A 800 29.46 -19.71 5.71
N THR A 801 29.88 -20.98 5.73
CA THR A 801 29.97 -21.77 6.96
C THR A 801 30.94 -21.16 7.97
N LEU A 802 32.08 -20.63 7.52
CA LEU A 802 33.04 -19.96 8.40
C LEU A 802 32.49 -18.63 8.97
N LEU A 803 31.70 -17.91 8.20
CA LEU A 803 31.08 -16.65 8.62
C LEU A 803 29.84 -16.84 9.49
N ASP A 804 29.23 -18.03 9.47
CA ASP A 804 28.01 -18.39 10.23
C ASP A 804 28.37 -19.33 11.42
N GLN A 805 29.43 -19.02 12.16
CA GLN A 805 29.93 -19.85 13.28
C GLN A 805 30.16 -19.04 14.55
N GLN A 806 29.92 -19.67 15.71
CA GLN A 806 30.39 -19.26 17.04
C GLN A 806 30.10 -17.80 17.43
N GLY A 807 28.85 -17.40 17.30
CA GLY A 807 28.39 -16.06 17.70
C GLY A 807 28.41 -15.04 16.55
N SER A 808 28.52 -15.47 15.31
CA SER A 808 28.26 -14.68 14.11
C SER A 808 27.14 -15.29 13.27
N ARG A 809 26.33 -14.46 12.66
CA ARG A 809 25.22 -14.82 11.79
C ARG A 809 25.45 -14.25 10.40
N LEU A 810 25.35 -15.12 9.39
CA LEU A 810 25.40 -14.72 7.98
C LEU A 810 24.05 -14.13 7.55
N ILE A 811 24.07 -12.93 6.99
CA ILE A 811 22.90 -12.27 6.39
C ILE A 811 23.10 -12.18 4.89
N ARG A 812 22.12 -12.68 4.15
CA ARG A 812 22.08 -12.63 2.69
C ARG A 812 21.16 -11.49 2.26
N GLY A 813 21.68 -10.55 1.51
CA GLY A 813 20.88 -9.50 0.88
C GLY A 813 20.03 -10.02 -0.28
N THR A 814 19.24 -9.14 -0.84
CA THR A 814 18.36 -9.43 -1.99
C THR A 814 19.17 -9.83 -3.22
N VAL A 815 18.77 -10.92 -3.87
CA VAL A 815 19.35 -11.33 -5.16
C VAL A 815 18.83 -10.40 -6.25
N GLN A 816 19.73 -9.59 -6.81
CA GLN A 816 19.43 -8.63 -7.87
C GLN A 816 19.68 -9.24 -9.24
N LEU A 817 18.70 -9.20 -10.12
CA LEU A 817 18.86 -9.48 -11.56
C LEU A 817 19.40 -8.22 -12.23
N LEU A 818 20.59 -8.28 -12.78
CA LEU A 818 21.25 -7.16 -13.44
C LEU A 818 21.45 -7.48 -14.93
N PRO A 819 20.69 -6.87 -15.85
CA PRO A 819 20.95 -6.96 -17.27
C PRO A 819 22.24 -6.18 -17.62
N VAL A 820 23.22 -6.85 -18.20
CA VAL A 820 24.46 -6.23 -18.71
C VAL A 820 24.55 -6.51 -20.20
N GLY A 821 24.15 -5.54 -21.03
CA GLY A 821 23.92 -5.80 -22.44
C GLY A 821 22.84 -6.86 -22.66
N ASN A 822 23.18 -7.94 -23.35
CA ASN A 822 22.27 -9.07 -23.59
C ASN A 822 22.52 -10.25 -22.62
N SER A 823 23.42 -10.11 -21.64
CA SER A 823 23.65 -11.10 -20.59
C SER A 823 22.91 -10.73 -19.30
N ILE A 824 22.68 -11.73 -18.44
CA ILE A 824 22.07 -11.52 -17.12
C ILE A 824 23.09 -11.96 -16.07
N VAL A 825 23.34 -11.06 -15.14
CA VAL A 825 24.20 -11.30 -13.97
C VAL A 825 23.35 -11.22 -12.72
N TYR A 826 23.52 -12.16 -11.80
CA TYR A 826 22.87 -12.15 -10.50
C TYR A 826 23.85 -11.69 -9.44
N VAL A 827 23.45 -10.73 -8.62
CA VAL A 827 24.28 -10.08 -7.62
C VAL A 827 23.61 -10.23 -6.26
N GLN A 828 24.32 -10.81 -5.29
CA GLN A 828 23.85 -10.97 -3.92
C GLN A 828 24.88 -10.43 -2.93
N PRO A 829 24.62 -9.31 -2.24
CA PRO A 829 25.50 -8.82 -1.19
C PRO A 829 25.40 -9.70 0.07
N ILE A 830 26.54 -9.87 0.74
CA ILE A 830 26.67 -10.73 1.92
C ILE A 830 27.18 -9.91 3.10
N TYR A 831 26.53 -10.08 4.23
CA TYR A 831 26.85 -9.40 5.47
C TYR A 831 27.02 -10.40 6.61
N VAL A 832 27.72 -9.98 7.67
CA VAL A 832 27.85 -10.73 8.91
C VAL A 832 27.46 -9.85 10.08
N GLU A 833 26.67 -10.40 10.97
CA GLU A 833 26.30 -9.78 12.23
C GLU A 833 26.78 -10.65 13.39
N ASN A 834 27.41 -10.05 14.39
CA ASN A 834 27.77 -10.78 15.60
C ASN A 834 26.54 -10.98 16.51
N GLU A 835 26.42 -12.14 17.13
CA GLU A 835 25.37 -12.39 18.13
C GLU A 835 25.67 -11.59 19.41
N GLY A 836 25.05 -10.40 19.54
CA GLY A 836 25.21 -9.53 20.71
C GLY A 836 24.20 -8.39 20.71
N THR A 837 23.97 -7.78 21.88
CA THR A 837 22.97 -6.72 22.06
C THR A 837 23.31 -5.37 21.41
N ALA A 838 24.51 -5.21 20.84
CA ALA A 838 24.97 -3.98 20.20
C ALA A 838 25.65 -4.27 18.86
N SER A 839 25.19 -5.30 18.15
CA SER A 839 25.72 -5.69 16.85
C SER A 839 24.86 -5.13 15.73
N PHE A 840 25.49 -4.89 14.60
CA PHE A 840 24.84 -4.53 13.35
C PHE A 840 25.51 -5.27 12.19
N PRO A 841 24.80 -5.49 11.08
CA PRO A 841 25.35 -6.16 9.92
C PRO A 841 26.52 -5.39 9.30
N VAL A 842 27.61 -6.10 9.04
CA VAL A 842 28.82 -5.58 8.39
C VAL A 842 28.97 -6.23 7.03
N TYR A 843 29.11 -5.43 5.98
CA TYR A 843 29.35 -5.89 4.63
C TYR A 843 30.66 -6.70 4.54
N GLN A 844 30.62 -7.83 3.85
CA GLN A 844 31.76 -8.69 3.64
C GLN A 844 32.22 -8.69 2.18
N PHE A 845 31.31 -9.05 1.28
CA PHE A 845 31.58 -9.13 -0.16
C PHE A 845 30.25 -9.30 -0.91
N VAL A 846 30.33 -9.25 -2.21
CA VAL A 846 29.22 -9.59 -3.10
C VAL A 846 29.49 -10.96 -3.73
N ALA A 847 28.47 -11.84 -3.71
CA ALA A 847 28.45 -13.07 -4.48
C ALA A 847 27.78 -12.80 -5.83
N VAL A 848 28.41 -13.17 -6.91
CA VAL A 848 27.95 -12.90 -8.28
C VAL A 848 27.92 -14.19 -9.07
N PHE A 849 26.82 -14.39 -9.78
CA PHE A 849 26.60 -15.55 -10.65
C PHE A 849 26.16 -15.11 -12.05
N ALA A 850 26.70 -15.76 -13.05
CA ALA A 850 26.24 -15.71 -14.43
C ALA A 850 26.13 -17.13 -14.99
N GLN A 851 25.09 -17.40 -15.76
CA GLN A 851 24.87 -18.75 -16.31
C GLN A 851 26.06 -19.24 -17.13
N GLY A 852 26.40 -20.52 -17.00
CA GLY A 852 27.54 -21.13 -17.66
C GLY A 852 28.91 -20.83 -17.02
N ARG A 853 28.91 -20.17 -15.85
CA ARG A 853 30.11 -19.84 -15.07
C ARG A 853 29.95 -20.26 -13.63
N ASP A 854 31.07 -20.64 -13.00
CA ASP A 854 31.07 -20.86 -11.55
C ASP A 854 30.83 -19.52 -10.81
N PRO A 855 30.03 -19.51 -9.75
CA PRO A 855 29.84 -18.30 -8.96
C PRO A 855 31.14 -17.80 -8.35
N VAL A 856 31.29 -16.50 -8.19
CA VAL A 856 32.45 -15.86 -7.58
C VAL A 856 32.05 -14.90 -6.46
N VAL A 857 32.99 -14.66 -5.56
CA VAL A 857 32.86 -13.61 -4.53
C VAL A 857 33.96 -12.57 -4.71
N ALA A 858 33.60 -11.29 -4.56
CA ALA A 858 34.56 -10.19 -4.70
C ALA A 858 34.12 -9.00 -3.84
N PRO A 859 35.01 -8.03 -3.53
CA PRO A 859 34.65 -6.82 -2.79
C PRO A 859 33.61 -5.94 -3.54
N THR A 860 33.65 -5.89 -4.87
CA THR A 860 32.74 -5.10 -5.71
C THR A 860 32.19 -5.94 -6.85
N VAL A 861 31.06 -5.48 -7.41
CA VAL A 861 30.45 -6.14 -8.58
C VAL A 861 31.36 -6.05 -9.80
N ARG A 862 32.10 -4.97 -9.98
CA ARG A 862 33.07 -4.80 -11.06
C ARG A 862 34.18 -5.85 -10.97
N ASP A 863 34.76 -6.06 -9.78
CA ASP A 863 35.79 -7.08 -9.55
C ASP A 863 35.26 -8.48 -9.83
N ALA A 864 34.05 -8.78 -9.38
CA ALA A 864 33.37 -10.06 -9.64
C ALA A 864 33.17 -10.32 -11.15
N ILE A 865 32.74 -9.31 -11.91
CA ILE A 865 32.59 -9.42 -13.38
C ILE A 865 33.97 -9.66 -14.03
N GLY A 866 35.03 -8.99 -13.55
CA GLY A 866 36.39 -9.27 -14.00
C GLY A 866 36.86 -10.71 -13.78
N LEU A 867 36.47 -11.34 -12.66
CA LEU A 867 36.73 -12.75 -12.36
C LEU A 867 35.86 -13.70 -13.22
N LEU A 868 34.58 -13.39 -13.42
CA LEU A 868 33.66 -14.20 -14.22
C LEU A 868 34.00 -14.18 -15.72
N PHE A 869 34.46 -13.02 -16.23
CA PHE A 869 34.70 -12.77 -17.63
C PHE A 869 36.12 -12.21 -17.86
N PRO A 870 37.20 -12.98 -17.65
CA PRO A 870 38.56 -12.48 -17.76
C PRO A 870 38.89 -11.87 -19.13
N ALA A 871 38.30 -12.37 -20.21
CA ALA A 871 38.41 -11.82 -21.54
C ALA A 871 37.70 -10.45 -21.71
N ALA A 872 36.69 -10.18 -20.90
CA ALA A 872 35.96 -8.92 -20.87
C ALA A 872 36.65 -7.84 -20.02
N ALA A 873 37.53 -8.21 -19.09
CA ALA A 873 38.23 -7.29 -18.20
C ALA A 873 39.33 -6.47 -18.93
N GLY A 874 39.55 -6.68 -20.24
CA GLY A 874 40.64 -6.04 -21.01
C GLY A 874 41.94 -6.02 -20.18
N SER A 875 43.12 -6.21 -20.67
CA SER A 875 44.40 -6.44 -19.96
C SER A 875 44.78 -5.48 -18.80
N ALA A 876 43.84 -5.07 -18.00
CA ALA A 876 44.08 -4.58 -16.67
C ALA A 876 44.32 -5.83 -15.80
N THR A 877 45.56 -6.31 -15.79
CA THR A 877 46.03 -7.28 -14.80
C THR A 877 45.58 -6.76 -13.41
N PRO A 878 44.85 -7.58 -12.62
CA PRO A 878 44.67 -7.28 -11.24
C PRO A 878 46.08 -7.13 -10.67
N SER A 879 46.41 -5.98 -10.16
CA SER A 879 47.65 -5.82 -9.37
C SER A 879 47.46 -6.47 -8.01
N VAL A 880 47.30 -7.80 -7.99
CA VAL A 880 47.79 -8.59 -6.88
C VAL A 880 49.27 -8.43 -6.94
N PRO A 881 49.97 -7.96 -5.94
CA PRO A 881 51.43 -7.97 -5.95
C PRO A 881 51.89 -9.45 -6.02
N VAL A 882 52.15 -9.92 -7.21
CA VAL A 882 52.93 -11.15 -7.39
C VAL A 882 54.35 -10.79 -6.95
N PRO A 883 54.96 -11.53 -6.01
CA PRO A 883 56.36 -11.29 -5.63
C PRO A 883 57.20 -11.48 -6.89
N THR A 884 57.75 -10.38 -7.41
CA THR A 884 58.71 -10.39 -8.51
C THR A 884 59.94 -11.13 -8.06
N THR A 885 60.38 -12.09 -8.86
CA THR A 885 61.65 -12.81 -8.80
C THR A 885 62.84 -11.82 -8.76
N PRO A 886 63.92 -12.13 -8.08
CA PRO A 886 64.95 -11.18 -7.65
C PRO A 886 65.87 -10.74 -8.78
N GLY A 887 66.08 -9.45 -8.88
CA GLY A 887 67.02 -8.85 -9.77
C GLY A 887 67.15 -7.36 -9.61
N ASP A 888 67.56 -6.91 -8.43
CA ASP A 888 68.46 -5.78 -8.20
C ASP A 888 68.83 -5.65 -6.72
N PRO A 889 70.00 -5.12 -6.34
CA PRO A 889 70.57 -5.33 -5.00
C PRO A 889 69.77 -4.55 -3.93
N ALA A 890 69.20 -5.36 -3.05
CA ALA A 890 68.52 -4.86 -1.86
C ALA A 890 69.46 -4.11 -0.92
N THR A 891 69.08 -2.92 -0.50
CA THR A 891 69.62 -2.26 0.70
C THR A 891 69.56 -3.24 1.87
N PRO A 892 70.62 -3.36 2.69
CA PRO A 892 70.69 -4.35 3.75
C PRO A 892 69.63 -4.06 4.80
N VAL A 893 68.70 -5.03 4.97
CA VAL A 893 67.74 -5.01 6.07
C VAL A 893 68.45 -5.24 7.38
N VAL A 894 68.38 -4.31 8.29
CA VAL A 894 68.95 -4.44 9.66
C VAL A 894 68.20 -5.57 10.37
N PRO A 895 68.92 -6.62 10.87
CA PRO A 895 68.28 -7.71 11.61
C PRO A 895 67.59 -7.17 12.87
N GLY A 896 66.29 -7.41 13.00
CA GLY A 896 65.51 -6.94 14.13
C GLY A 896 64.55 -5.73 13.85
N SER A 897 64.51 -5.19 12.61
CA SER A 897 63.56 -4.16 12.24
C SER A 897 62.13 -4.71 12.17
N VAL A 898 61.16 -3.85 12.38
CA VAL A 898 59.73 -4.23 12.27
C VAL A 898 59.43 -4.97 10.97
N ASP A 899 59.97 -4.52 9.83
CA ASP A 899 59.83 -5.16 8.54
C ASP A 899 60.51 -6.55 8.47
N ALA A 900 61.62 -6.72 9.14
CA ALA A 900 62.27 -8.03 9.21
C ALA A 900 61.49 -9.04 10.06
N LEU A 901 60.91 -8.59 11.17
CA LEU A 901 60.04 -9.41 12.02
C LEU A 901 58.74 -9.82 11.30
N LEU A 902 58.11 -8.91 10.55
CA LEU A 902 56.91 -9.21 9.79
C LEU A 902 57.18 -10.18 8.61
N ARG A 903 58.33 -10.04 7.91
CA ARG A 903 58.70 -11.02 6.86
C ARG A 903 58.94 -12.39 7.46
N GLN A 904 59.68 -12.49 8.60
CA GLN A 904 59.86 -13.77 9.28
C GLN A 904 58.53 -14.39 9.75
N ALA A 905 57.60 -13.60 10.23
CA ALA A 905 56.26 -14.07 10.58
C ALA A 905 55.53 -14.65 9.35
N SER A 906 55.54 -13.93 8.21
CA SER A 906 54.93 -14.40 6.96
C SER A 906 55.53 -15.70 6.47
N GLU A 907 56.90 -15.86 6.55
CA GLU A 907 57.57 -17.14 6.19
C GLU A 907 57.17 -18.30 7.14
N ARG A 908 56.92 -18.01 8.44
CA ARG A 908 56.46 -19.04 9.39
C ARG A 908 55.03 -19.46 9.10
N PHE A 909 54.13 -18.52 8.75
CA PHE A 909 52.77 -18.85 8.33
C PHE A 909 52.74 -19.68 7.07
N ALA A 910 53.55 -19.36 6.04
CA ALA A 910 53.64 -20.15 4.83
C ALA A 910 54.09 -21.60 5.10
N ARG A 911 55.10 -21.77 5.99
CA ARG A 911 55.57 -23.13 6.41
C ARG A 911 54.54 -23.84 7.29
N ALA A 912 53.73 -23.11 8.05
CA ALA A 912 52.60 -23.69 8.79
C ALA A 912 51.57 -24.27 7.83
N ASP A 913 51.21 -23.54 6.78
CA ASP A 913 50.28 -24.03 5.75
C ASP A 913 50.80 -25.31 5.05
N ASP A 914 52.09 -25.37 4.77
CA ASP A 914 52.71 -26.58 4.21
C ASP A 914 52.67 -27.78 5.19
N ALA A 915 52.89 -27.54 6.49
CA ALA A 915 52.77 -28.57 7.52
C ALA A 915 51.30 -29.05 7.68
N LEU A 916 50.32 -28.13 7.56
CA LEU A 916 48.90 -28.44 7.58
C LEU A 916 48.52 -29.33 6.38
N ARG A 917 48.97 -28.97 5.17
CA ARG A 917 48.77 -29.78 3.95
C ARG A 917 49.42 -31.15 4.05
N ALA A 918 50.51 -31.27 4.76
CA ALA A 918 51.21 -32.56 5.03
C ALA A 918 50.56 -33.36 6.19
N GLY A 919 49.50 -32.84 6.84
CA GLY A 919 48.79 -33.50 7.95
C GLY A 919 49.56 -33.45 9.29
N ASP A 920 50.64 -32.70 9.39
CA ASP A 920 51.47 -32.54 10.64
C ASP A 920 50.91 -31.38 11.49
N LEU A 921 49.89 -31.68 12.26
CA LEU A 921 49.22 -30.71 13.16
C LEU A 921 50.12 -30.22 14.30
N GLY A 922 51.07 -31.06 14.72
CA GLY A 922 52.06 -30.66 15.78
C GLY A 922 53.00 -29.56 15.29
N ARG A 923 53.52 -29.72 14.08
CA ARG A 923 54.39 -28.77 13.39
C ARG A 923 53.66 -27.52 12.97
N PHE A 924 52.42 -27.65 12.51
CA PHE A 924 51.52 -26.52 12.24
C PHE A 924 51.35 -25.61 13.44
N GLN A 925 50.95 -26.18 14.60
CA GLN A 925 50.76 -25.40 15.82
C GLN A 925 52.05 -24.73 16.32
N ALA A 926 53.18 -25.37 16.20
CA ALA A 926 54.49 -24.78 16.57
C ALA A 926 54.81 -23.56 15.68
N LEU A 927 54.67 -23.70 14.37
CA LEU A 927 54.98 -22.62 13.41
C LEU A 927 53.99 -21.42 13.51
N VAL A 928 52.74 -21.67 13.82
CA VAL A 928 51.75 -20.61 14.05
C VAL A 928 52.10 -19.79 15.34
N ARG A 929 52.50 -20.46 16.42
CA ARG A 929 52.96 -19.78 17.64
C ARG A 929 54.22 -18.94 17.38
N GLU A 930 55.22 -19.50 16.66
CA GLU A 930 56.43 -18.74 16.30
C GLU A 930 56.10 -17.48 15.47
N ALA A 931 55.11 -17.59 14.52
CA ALA A 931 54.69 -16.45 13.74
C ALA A 931 53.98 -15.40 14.59
N GLN A 932 53.08 -15.80 15.51
CA GLN A 932 52.42 -14.91 16.46
C GLN A 932 53.38 -14.17 17.37
N ASP A 933 54.43 -14.86 17.88
CA ASP A 933 55.48 -14.22 18.71
C ASP A 933 56.24 -13.16 17.91
N LEU A 934 56.54 -13.42 16.63
CA LEU A 934 57.22 -12.45 15.76
C LEU A 934 56.36 -11.20 15.52
N VAL A 935 55.03 -11.36 15.29
CA VAL A 935 54.08 -10.27 15.15
C VAL A 935 53.97 -9.45 16.44
N ALA A 936 53.90 -10.12 17.61
CA ALA A 936 53.83 -9.45 18.89
C ALA A 936 55.09 -8.60 19.14
N ARG A 937 56.28 -9.09 18.79
CA ARG A 937 57.55 -8.31 18.89
C ARG A 937 57.54 -7.12 17.93
N ALA A 938 57.02 -7.27 16.71
CA ALA A 938 56.91 -6.19 15.74
C ALA A 938 55.97 -5.06 16.29
N GLN A 939 54.82 -5.45 16.86
CA GLN A 939 53.87 -4.51 17.49
C GLN A 939 54.50 -3.78 18.72
N GLN A 940 55.27 -4.51 19.53
CA GLN A 940 55.94 -3.91 20.69
C GLN A 940 57.01 -2.89 20.27
N GLN A 941 57.71 -3.12 19.15
CA GLN A 941 58.65 -2.13 18.60
C GLN A 941 57.97 -0.89 18.01
N LEU A 942 56.79 -1.05 17.39
CA LEU A 942 56.01 0.10 16.93
C LEU A 942 55.51 0.97 18.09
N THR A 943 55.05 0.35 19.16
CA THR A 943 54.58 1.08 20.34
C THR A 943 55.72 1.76 21.13
N THR A 944 56.91 1.16 21.20
CA THR A 944 58.08 1.75 21.85
C THR A 944 58.80 2.82 21.00
N GLY A 945 58.67 2.76 19.65
CA GLY A 945 59.20 3.78 18.73
C GLY A 945 58.42 5.10 18.68
N SER A 946 57.20 5.10 19.20
CA SER A 946 56.31 6.29 19.20
C SER A 946 56.56 7.25 20.38
N THR A 947 57.48 6.96 21.30
CA THR A 947 57.71 7.78 22.52
C THR A 947 59.00 8.65 22.48
N ALA A 948 59.71 8.74 21.36
CA ALA A 948 60.84 9.64 21.20
C ALA A 948 60.51 10.85 20.31
N ALA A 949 60.16 11.97 20.94
CA ALA A 949 60.06 13.26 20.28
C ALA A 949 61.45 13.79 19.88
N PRO A 950 61.64 14.35 18.68
CA PRO A 950 62.89 15.00 18.32
C PRO A 950 63.00 16.38 18.96
N SER A 951 64.09 16.60 19.73
CA SER A 951 64.53 17.92 20.22
C SER A 951 64.99 18.78 19.04
N THR A 952 64.29 19.87 18.78
CA THR A 952 64.70 20.93 17.87
C THR A 952 65.85 21.76 18.44
N THR A 953 66.99 21.67 17.84
CA THR A 953 68.07 22.66 17.95
C THR A 953 67.94 23.71 16.87
N THR A 954 67.49 24.91 17.26
CA THR A 954 67.52 26.15 16.46
C THR A 954 68.94 26.62 16.27
N SER A 955 69.45 26.64 15.02
CA SER A 955 70.62 27.42 14.64
C SER A 955 70.17 28.62 13.81
N THR A 956 70.34 29.81 14.42
CA THR A 956 70.18 31.11 13.78
C THR A 956 71.37 31.44 12.91
N THR A 957 71.23 31.64 11.64
CA THR A 957 72.12 32.45 10.79
C THR A 957 71.33 33.44 9.96
N ARG A 958 71.64 34.70 10.21
CA ARG A 958 71.15 35.89 9.55
C ARG A 958 71.96 36.13 8.28
N PRO A 959 71.45 36.44 7.12
CA PRO A 959 72.24 37.01 6.02
C PRO A 959 72.24 38.55 6.10
N ALA A 960 73.36 39.15 5.84
CA ALA A 960 73.50 40.56 5.58
C ALA A 960 73.25 40.85 4.08
N SER A 961 72.77 42.10 3.88
CA SER A 961 72.52 42.95 2.69
C SER A 961 71.22 42.77 2.01
#